data_ec05330375976503234c77f80be15118
#
_entry.id   ec05330375976503234c77f80be15118
#
_cell.length_a   1.000
_cell.length_b   1.000
_cell.length_c   1.000
_cell.angle_alpha   90.00
_cell.angle_beta   90.00
_cell.angle_gamma   90.00
#
_symmetry.space_group_name_H-M   'P 1'
#
loop_
_entity.id
_entity.type
_entity.pdbx_description
1 polymer ?
#
loop_
_entity_poly.entity_id
_entity_poly.type
_entity_poly.pdbx_seq_one_letter_code
_entity_poly.pdbx_strand_id
1 'polypeptide(L)'
;MKQNAIQPANLEFNNEGTPVSRDFDDVYFSNDNGLEETRYVFLGGNRVTARFSEHPRSLFVVAESGFGTGLNFLTLWQAFDDFHASSPDATLQRLHFISFEKFPLQSSDLRLAHQHWPELAPWAEQLQAQWPLPVAGCHRLLLDEGRITLDLWFGDINTLTETLDDTLNQKVDAWFLDGFAPAKNPDMWTPALFSAMARLSRPGGTLATFTSAGFVRRGLQDAGFTMHKRKGFGRKREMLIGEMTQTPDVAPRTPWFARPGATTQEVAIIGGGIASALLSLALLRRGWQVTLYCADSAPAEGASGNRQGALYPLLSAHDPALARFFPLAFTFARQLYDALPVAFDHDWCGVTQLGWDEKSQQKIEQMLALGLPDAIATAVSAQAATETTGVELACGGVQYPLGGWLCPAQLTAAVISLAGERGLKTVWNRSLETLAQTENGWQLRFAQGESQAHSAVVLVNGHNINQFSPTAQLPVYPVGGQVSHIPTTAPLSRLRQVLCYDGYLTPQNPNNQHHCIGASYHRGRAEMAFSEDDQQHNRQRLIDCLPQADWAQDVDVSDNDARCGVRCATRDHLPMVGNVPDYAATLTQYADLAENKAAAANAPVYPNLFMLGALGSRGLCSAPLAAEILAAQMSDEPIPLDGETLAALNPNRLWVRKLLKGKAVK
;
A
#
# COMPACT_ATOMS: atom_id res chain seq x y z
N MET A 1 21.62 -5.48 -10.65
CA MET A 1 20.37 -5.06 -9.99
C MET A 1 19.95 -3.62 -10.29
N LYS A 2 20.35 -3.05 -11.38
CA LYS A 2 19.80 -1.77 -11.86
C LYS A 2 18.49 -1.93 -12.66
N GLN A 3 17.87 -3.11 -12.63
CA GLN A 3 16.70 -3.45 -13.46
C GLN A 3 15.40 -2.77 -13.04
N ASN A 4 15.34 -2.12 -11.87
CA ASN A 4 14.12 -1.50 -11.35
C ASN A 4 14.23 0.03 -11.22
N ALA A 5 15.26 0.65 -11.75
CA ALA A 5 15.37 2.10 -11.74
C ALA A 5 14.37 2.70 -12.72
N ILE A 6 13.46 3.50 -12.23
CA ILE A 6 12.51 4.27 -13.04
C ILE A 6 13.20 5.55 -13.48
N GLN A 7 13.22 5.78 -14.80
CA GLN A 7 13.76 7.00 -15.37
C GLN A 7 12.63 8.00 -15.61
N PRO A 8 12.79 9.27 -15.20
CA PRO A 8 11.80 10.29 -15.52
C PRO A 8 11.73 10.55 -17.03
N ALA A 9 10.60 11.09 -17.48
CA ALA A 9 10.40 11.46 -18.87
C ALA A 9 11.44 12.49 -19.33
N ASN A 10 11.95 12.28 -20.53
CA ASN A 10 12.81 13.23 -21.22
C ASN A 10 11.95 14.04 -22.19
N LEU A 11 11.61 15.27 -21.82
CA LEU A 11 10.70 16.09 -22.59
C LEU A 11 11.18 17.52 -22.77
N GLU A 12 10.60 18.19 -23.76
CA GLU A 12 10.73 19.63 -23.99
C GLU A 12 9.35 20.22 -24.28
N PHE A 13 9.22 21.53 -24.13
CA PHE A 13 7.97 22.21 -24.47
C PHE A 13 8.15 22.89 -25.83
N ASN A 14 7.21 22.66 -26.76
CA ASN A 14 7.25 23.27 -28.09
C ASN A 14 6.84 24.76 -28.02
N ASN A 15 6.79 25.42 -29.20
CA ASN A 15 6.46 26.84 -29.31
C ASN A 15 5.02 27.16 -28.81
N GLU A 16 4.15 26.18 -28.77
CA GLU A 16 2.78 26.30 -28.22
C GLU A 16 2.70 25.94 -26.75
N GLY A 17 3.84 25.60 -26.13
CA GLY A 17 3.93 25.22 -24.73
C GLY A 17 3.50 23.78 -24.44
N THR A 18 3.25 22.97 -25.48
CA THR A 18 2.87 21.57 -25.32
C THR A 18 4.10 20.71 -25.04
N PRO A 19 4.06 19.81 -24.04
CA PRO A 19 5.19 18.90 -23.81
C PRO A 19 5.32 17.89 -24.94
N VAL A 20 6.56 17.68 -25.39
CA VAL A 20 6.94 16.76 -26.45
C VAL A 20 7.96 15.79 -25.89
N SER A 21 7.74 14.49 -26.06
CA SER A 21 8.73 13.48 -25.72
C SER A 21 9.91 13.56 -26.69
N ARG A 22 11.13 13.71 -26.17
CA ARG A 22 12.36 13.64 -26.97
C ARG A 22 12.65 12.22 -27.42
N ASP A 23 12.32 11.23 -26.58
CA ASP A 23 12.61 9.83 -26.88
C ASP A 23 11.68 9.26 -27.96
N PHE A 24 10.42 9.72 -28.01
CA PHE A 24 9.42 9.23 -28.96
C PHE A 24 9.06 10.23 -30.05
N ASP A 25 9.57 11.45 -29.99
CA ASP A 25 9.29 12.52 -30.95
C ASP A 25 7.79 12.70 -31.24
N ASP A 26 7.03 12.80 -30.17
CA ASP A 26 5.57 12.93 -30.21
C ASP A 26 5.07 13.81 -29.06
N VAL A 27 3.93 14.46 -29.28
CA VAL A 27 3.27 15.31 -28.29
C VAL A 27 2.52 14.48 -27.27
N TYR A 28 2.47 14.95 -26.03
CA TYR A 28 1.69 14.30 -24.96
C TYR A 28 0.18 14.50 -25.14
N PHE A 29 -0.22 15.59 -25.80
CA PHE A 29 -1.62 15.88 -26.12
C PHE A 29 -1.68 16.80 -27.35
N SER A 30 -2.88 16.94 -27.93
CA SER A 30 -3.07 17.78 -29.11
C SER A 30 -2.76 19.26 -28.84
N ASN A 31 -1.98 19.88 -29.72
CA ASN A 31 -1.71 21.32 -29.70
C ASN A 31 -2.98 22.15 -29.86
N ASP A 32 -3.97 21.66 -30.60
CA ASP A 32 -5.19 22.39 -30.90
C ASP A 32 -6.14 22.48 -29.66
N ASN A 33 -6.50 21.33 -29.09
CA ASN A 33 -7.33 21.26 -27.89
C ASN A 33 -7.29 19.86 -27.26
N GLY A 34 -6.28 19.60 -26.43
CA GLY A 34 -6.10 18.31 -25.77
C GLY A 34 -7.24 17.91 -24.86
N LEU A 35 -7.81 18.87 -24.13
CA LEU A 35 -8.93 18.61 -23.21
C LEU A 35 -10.19 18.15 -23.96
N GLU A 36 -10.58 18.85 -25.01
CA GLU A 36 -11.75 18.47 -25.83
C GLU A 36 -11.52 17.16 -26.58
N GLU A 37 -10.29 16.89 -27.02
CA GLU A 37 -9.94 15.59 -27.61
C GLU A 37 -10.14 14.47 -26.61
N THR A 38 -9.68 14.61 -25.37
CA THR A 38 -9.91 13.64 -24.30
C THR A 38 -11.39 13.39 -24.05
N ARG A 39 -12.17 14.45 -23.95
CA ARG A 39 -13.62 14.33 -23.75
C ARG A 39 -14.30 13.58 -24.88
N TYR A 40 -13.92 13.85 -26.12
CA TYR A 40 -14.50 13.21 -27.29
C TYR A 40 -14.05 11.76 -27.46
N VAL A 41 -12.73 11.52 -27.44
CA VAL A 41 -12.16 10.21 -27.73
C VAL A 41 -12.38 9.24 -26.59
N PHE A 42 -11.94 9.58 -25.38
CA PHE A 42 -11.89 8.62 -24.28
C PHE A 42 -13.18 8.60 -23.47
N LEU A 43 -13.68 9.73 -23.03
CA LEU A 43 -14.94 9.78 -22.29
C LEU A 43 -16.13 9.47 -23.20
N GLY A 44 -16.22 10.15 -24.33
CA GLY A 44 -17.29 9.93 -25.31
C GLY A 44 -17.24 8.56 -25.97
N GLY A 45 -16.05 8.10 -26.36
CA GLY A 45 -15.83 6.79 -26.98
C GLY A 45 -16.24 5.62 -26.07
N ASN A 46 -16.07 5.76 -24.76
CA ASN A 46 -16.49 4.78 -23.75
C ASN A 46 -17.91 5.06 -23.20
N ARG A 47 -18.56 6.13 -23.64
CA ARG A 47 -19.88 6.57 -23.13
C ARG A 47 -19.92 6.71 -21.60
N VAL A 48 -18.84 7.18 -21.02
CA VAL A 48 -18.60 7.15 -19.57
C VAL A 48 -19.68 7.92 -18.82
N THR A 49 -19.99 9.13 -19.23
CA THR A 49 -20.97 10.00 -18.53
C THR A 49 -22.35 9.36 -18.48
N ALA A 50 -22.82 8.78 -19.60
CA ALA A 50 -24.11 8.08 -19.63
C ALA A 50 -24.08 6.82 -18.74
N ARG A 51 -22.97 6.13 -18.68
CA ARG A 51 -22.81 4.88 -17.90
C ARG A 51 -22.79 5.11 -16.40
N PHE A 52 -22.35 6.27 -15.92
CA PHE A 52 -22.29 6.56 -14.49
C PHE A 52 -23.66 6.40 -13.81
N SER A 53 -24.73 6.91 -14.42
CA SER A 53 -26.09 6.84 -13.87
C SER A 53 -26.66 5.42 -13.86
N GLU A 54 -26.18 4.54 -14.71
CA GLU A 54 -26.68 3.17 -14.90
C GLU A 54 -25.77 2.10 -14.28
N HIS A 55 -24.64 2.53 -13.72
CA HIS A 55 -23.63 1.58 -13.22
C HIS A 55 -24.18 0.76 -12.04
N PRO A 56 -24.07 -0.59 -12.09
CA PRO A 56 -24.69 -1.46 -11.07
C PRO A 56 -23.89 -1.58 -9.78
N ARG A 57 -22.65 -1.07 -9.74
CA ARG A 57 -21.76 -1.20 -8.60
C ARG A 57 -21.40 0.16 -8.01
N SER A 58 -20.90 0.18 -6.78
CA SER A 58 -20.46 1.40 -6.11
C SER A 58 -19.14 1.95 -6.66
N LEU A 59 -18.38 1.14 -7.41
CA LEU A 59 -17.08 1.48 -7.97
C LEU A 59 -17.10 1.35 -9.50
N PHE A 60 -16.63 2.38 -10.20
CA PHE A 60 -16.35 2.35 -11.64
C PHE A 60 -14.84 2.31 -11.85
N VAL A 61 -14.36 1.34 -12.60
CA VAL A 61 -12.92 1.12 -12.82
C VAL A 61 -12.55 1.44 -14.27
N VAL A 62 -11.66 2.40 -14.42
CA VAL A 62 -11.07 2.76 -15.72
C VAL A 62 -9.59 2.40 -15.71
N ALA A 63 -9.11 1.79 -16.78
CA ALA A 63 -7.70 1.55 -17.00
C ALA A 63 -7.18 2.30 -18.22
N GLU A 64 -5.93 2.70 -18.16
CA GLU A 64 -5.25 3.46 -19.19
C GLU A 64 -3.87 2.87 -19.46
N SER A 65 -3.45 2.87 -20.72
CA SER A 65 -2.16 2.29 -21.10
C SER A 65 -0.96 3.22 -20.90
N GLY A 66 -1.15 4.53 -20.89
CA GLY A 66 -0.07 5.52 -20.67
C GLY A 66 -0.57 6.78 -20.02
N PHE A 67 -0.04 7.09 -18.83
CA PHE A 67 -0.53 8.20 -18.01
C PHE A 67 -0.18 9.58 -18.57
N GLY A 68 1.06 9.74 -19.02
CA GLY A 68 1.56 11.02 -19.53
C GLY A 68 1.42 12.15 -18.52
N THR A 69 0.68 13.19 -18.89
CA THR A 69 0.40 14.36 -18.03
C THR A 69 -0.76 14.15 -17.05
N GLY A 70 -1.50 13.04 -17.17
CA GLY A 70 -2.71 12.79 -16.39
C GLY A 70 -3.94 13.51 -16.89
N LEU A 71 -3.92 14.05 -18.11
CA LEU A 71 -5.06 14.78 -18.67
C LEU A 71 -6.33 13.93 -18.72
N ASN A 72 -6.24 12.68 -19.15
CA ASN A 72 -7.39 11.79 -19.20
C ASN A 72 -7.97 11.54 -17.80
N PHE A 73 -7.11 11.30 -16.83
CA PHE A 73 -7.52 11.11 -15.45
C PHE A 73 -8.21 12.35 -14.86
N LEU A 74 -7.61 13.52 -15.03
CA LEU A 74 -8.17 14.76 -14.49
C LEU A 74 -9.51 15.10 -15.15
N THR A 75 -9.63 14.88 -16.43
CA THR A 75 -10.88 15.11 -17.18
C THR A 75 -11.99 14.16 -16.72
N LEU A 76 -11.64 12.89 -16.53
CA LEU A 76 -12.58 11.89 -16.00
C LEU A 76 -13.02 12.22 -14.57
N TRP A 77 -12.10 12.64 -13.73
CA TRP A 77 -12.41 13.03 -12.36
C TRP A 77 -13.36 14.22 -12.31
N GLN A 78 -13.12 15.23 -13.13
CA GLN A 78 -14.07 16.36 -13.27
C GLN A 78 -15.47 15.88 -13.65
N ALA A 79 -15.58 15.01 -14.67
CA ALA A 79 -16.86 14.46 -15.12
C ALA A 79 -17.55 13.63 -14.02
N PHE A 80 -16.79 12.88 -13.25
CA PHE A 80 -17.32 12.12 -12.13
C PHE A 80 -17.82 13.03 -11.00
N ASP A 81 -17.10 14.10 -10.68
CA ASP A 81 -17.54 15.07 -9.67
C ASP A 81 -18.83 15.78 -10.10
N ASP A 82 -18.95 16.16 -11.36
CA ASP A 82 -20.19 16.73 -11.91
C ASP A 82 -21.36 15.75 -11.77
N PHE A 83 -21.13 14.48 -12.09
CA PHE A 83 -22.12 13.42 -11.91
C PHE A 83 -22.51 13.25 -10.43
N HIS A 84 -21.54 13.15 -9.54
CA HIS A 84 -21.79 12.95 -8.11
C HIS A 84 -22.55 14.14 -7.50
N ALA A 85 -22.22 15.37 -7.89
CA ALA A 85 -22.90 16.56 -7.42
C ALA A 85 -24.38 16.57 -7.82
N SER A 86 -24.72 16.09 -9.02
CA SER A 86 -26.09 16.02 -9.52
C SER A 86 -26.85 14.77 -9.09
N SER A 87 -26.16 13.71 -8.70
CA SER A 87 -26.74 12.40 -8.35
C SER A 87 -26.03 11.79 -7.12
N PRO A 88 -26.10 12.45 -5.95
CA PRO A 88 -25.35 11.99 -4.77
C PRO A 88 -25.83 10.65 -4.22
N ASP A 89 -27.06 10.26 -4.53
CA ASP A 89 -27.67 9.00 -4.07
C ASP A 89 -27.58 7.87 -5.11
N ALA A 90 -26.84 8.07 -6.19
CA ALA A 90 -26.63 7.02 -7.19
C ALA A 90 -25.91 5.82 -6.58
N THR A 91 -26.09 4.65 -7.19
CA THR A 91 -25.35 3.44 -6.78
C THR A 91 -23.84 3.65 -6.85
N LEU A 92 -23.38 4.29 -7.92
CA LEU A 92 -21.97 4.61 -8.11
C LEU A 92 -21.54 5.73 -7.14
N GLN A 93 -20.55 5.43 -6.31
CA GLN A 93 -20.04 6.36 -5.29
C GLN A 93 -18.54 6.65 -5.43
N ARG A 94 -17.78 5.76 -6.08
CA ARG A 94 -16.31 5.88 -6.15
C ARG A 94 -15.80 5.57 -7.55
N LEU A 95 -14.72 6.25 -7.91
CA LEU A 95 -14.01 6.08 -9.18
C LEU A 95 -12.61 5.51 -8.90
N HIS A 96 -12.21 4.50 -9.67
CA HIS A 96 -10.88 3.93 -9.62
C HIS A 96 -10.22 4.04 -11.00
N PHE A 97 -9.07 4.67 -11.05
CA PHE A 97 -8.29 4.83 -12.28
C PHE A 97 -6.96 4.09 -12.14
N ILE A 98 -6.69 3.18 -13.07
CA ILE A 98 -5.45 2.40 -13.13
C ILE A 98 -4.68 2.84 -14.37
N SER A 99 -3.47 3.31 -14.21
CA SER A 99 -2.64 3.70 -15.34
C SER A 99 -1.22 3.17 -15.23
N PHE A 100 -0.57 3.00 -16.36
CA PHE A 100 0.79 2.50 -16.48
C PHE A 100 1.65 3.60 -17.08
N GLU A 101 2.86 3.76 -16.54
CA GLU A 101 3.80 4.77 -17.07
C GLU A 101 5.23 4.28 -16.93
N LYS A 102 5.91 4.14 -18.06
CA LYS A 102 7.32 3.74 -18.09
C LYS A 102 8.26 4.90 -17.72
N PHE A 103 7.88 6.12 -18.11
CA PHE A 103 8.67 7.34 -17.91
C PHE A 103 7.80 8.41 -17.25
N PRO A 104 7.59 8.36 -15.93
CA PRO A 104 6.77 9.36 -15.26
C PRO A 104 7.38 10.75 -15.37
N LEU A 105 6.55 11.76 -15.53
CA LEU A 105 6.99 13.15 -15.55
C LEU A 105 7.59 13.53 -14.18
N GLN A 106 8.57 14.40 -14.20
CA GLN A 106 9.01 15.08 -12.99
C GLN A 106 7.93 16.03 -12.50
N SER A 107 7.86 16.26 -11.20
CA SER A 107 6.82 17.09 -10.58
C SER A 107 6.75 18.50 -11.21
N SER A 108 7.89 19.10 -11.50
CA SER A 108 7.96 20.43 -12.15
C SER A 108 7.34 20.42 -13.55
N ASP A 109 7.64 19.41 -14.35
CA ASP A 109 7.12 19.27 -15.72
C ASP A 109 5.61 18.99 -15.71
N LEU A 110 5.15 18.17 -14.75
CA LEU A 110 3.73 17.90 -14.54
C LEU A 110 2.96 19.20 -14.26
N ARG A 111 3.46 20.03 -13.36
CA ARG A 111 2.85 21.33 -13.01
C ARG A 111 2.79 22.28 -14.20
N LEU A 112 3.86 22.34 -14.99
CA LEU A 112 3.90 23.15 -16.23
C LEU A 112 2.87 22.68 -17.25
N ALA A 113 2.75 21.37 -17.46
CA ALA A 113 1.75 20.80 -18.37
C ALA A 113 0.32 21.15 -17.95
N HIS A 114 0.02 21.08 -16.65
CA HIS A 114 -1.30 21.36 -16.13
C HIS A 114 -1.72 22.83 -16.28
N GLN A 115 -0.79 23.75 -16.48
CA GLN A 115 -1.11 25.18 -16.73
C GLN A 115 -1.92 25.39 -18.01
N HIS A 116 -1.91 24.42 -18.94
CA HIS A 116 -2.74 24.45 -20.15
C HIS A 116 -4.23 24.32 -19.87
N TRP A 117 -4.61 23.82 -18.69
CA TRP A 117 -6.01 23.53 -18.33
C TRP A 117 -6.35 24.18 -16.98
N PRO A 118 -6.48 25.52 -16.95
CA PRO A 118 -6.84 26.20 -15.70
C PRO A 118 -8.19 25.72 -15.13
N GLU A 119 -9.10 25.28 -15.97
CA GLU A 119 -10.37 24.68 -15.56
C GLU A 119 -10.25 23.39 -14.78
N LEU A 120 -9.10 22.68 -14.89
CA LEU A 120 -8.81 21.45 -14.15
C LEU A 120 -7.97 21.71 -12.89
N ALA A 121 -7.62 22.96 -12.57
CA ALA A 121 -6.71 23.31 -11.49
C ALA A 121 -7.07 22.69 -10.14
N PRO A 122 -8.34 22.66 -9.68
CA PRO A 122 -8.67 22.06 -8.37
C PRO A 122 -8.30 20.58 -8.25
N TRP A 123 -8.47 19.82 -9.34
CA TRP A 123 -8.10 18.39 -9.38
C TRP A 123 -6.61 18.21 -9.61
N ALA A 124 -6.02 19.00 -10.50
CA ALA A 124 -4.60 18.96 -10.81
C ALA A 124 -3.72 19.23 -9.57
N GLU A 125 -4.10 20.18 -8.73
CA GLU A 125 -3.38 20.51 -7.50
C GLU A 125 -3.37 19.35 -6.52
N GLN A 126 -4.46 18.62 -6.37
CA GLN A 126 -4.51 17.42 -5.54
C GLN A 126 -3.58 16.32 -6.05
N LEU A 127 -3.58 16.08 -7.37
CA LEU A 127 -2.67 15.12 -7.99
C LEU A 127 -1.20 15.52 -7.77
N GLN A 128 -0.88 16.79 -8.00
CA GLN A 128 0.47 17.31 -7.83
C GLN A 128 0.96 17.16 -6.39
N ALA A 129 0.09 17.39 -5.41
CA ALA A 129 0.43 17.29 -3.99
C ALA A 129 0.81 15.86 -3.57
N GLN A 130 0.31 14.84 -4.27
CA GLN A 130 0.58 13.44 -3.98
C GLN A 130 1.41 12.75 -5.08
N TRP A 131 1.99 13.51 -6.02
CA TRP A 131 2.74 12.94 -7.13
C TRP A 131 3.87 12.03 -6.62
N PRO A 132 3.92 10.74 -7.05
CA PRO A 132 4.87 9.78 -6.49
C PRO A 132 6.30 10.01 -6.94
N LEU A 133 7.23 9.51 -6.12
CA LEU A 133 8.62 9.36 -6.51
C LEU A 133 8.79 8.24 -7.55
N PRO A 134 9.85 8.30 -8.38
CA PRO A 134 10.07 7.32 -9.44
C PRO A 134 10.59 5.98 -8.90
N VAL A 135 9.69 5.22 -8.27
CA VAL A 135 9.93 3.87 -7.76
C VAL A 135 9.09 2.89 -8.54
N ALA A 136 9.69 1.77 -8.94
CA ALA A 136 8.99 0.72 -9.69
C ALA A 136 7.84 0.10 -8.87
N GLY A 137 6.75 -0.23 -9.55
CA GLY A 137 5.57 -0.85 -8.95
C GLY A 137 4.38 0.09 -8.88
N CYS A 138 3.39 -0.28 -8.08
CA CYS A 138 2.13 0.45 -7.97
C CYS A 138 2.17 1.50 -6.87
N HIS A 139 1.82 2.73 -7.22
CA HIS A 139 1.61 3.84 -6.28
C HIS A 139 0.11 4.14 -6.21
N ARG A 140 -0.51 3.81 -5.10
CA ARG A 140 -1.91 4.14 -4.87
C ARG A 140 -2.05 5.52 -4.23
N LEU A 141 -2.78 6.41 -4.90
CA LEU A 141 -3.17 7.71 -4.39
C LEU A 141 -4.65 7.68 -4.02
N LEU A 142 -4.96 8.06 -2.79
CA LEU A 142 -6.33 8.26 -2.33
C LEU A 142 -6.61 9.76 -2.37
N LEU A 143 -7.48 10.16 -3.29
CA LEU A 143 -7.80 11.55 -3.57
C LEU A 143 -9.25 11.82 -3.17
N ASP A 144 -9.57 13.06 -2.88
CA ASP A 144 -10.92 13.48 -2.49
C ASP A 144 -11.49 12.58 -1.38
N GLU A 145 -10.72 12.45 -0.28
CA GLU A 145 -11.06 11.63 0.89
C GLU A 145 -11.31 10.15 0.56
N GLY A 146 -10.69 9.64 -0.51
CA GLY A 146 -10.79 8.24 -0.94
C GLY A 146 -11.95 7.95 -1.89
N ARG A 147 -12.74 8.97 -2.31
CA ARG A 147 -13.74 8.78 -3.35
C ARG A 147 -13.12 8.51 -4.71
N ILE A 148 -11.92 9.04 -4.94
CA ILE A 148 -11.12 8.82 -6.13
C ILE A 148 -9.88 8.03 -5.75
N THR A 149 -9.69 6.87 -6.38
CA THR A 149 -8.48 6.06 -6.24
C THR A 149 -7.71 6.09 -7.55
N LEU A 150 -6.43 6.46 -7.49
CA LEU A 150 -5.52 6.40 -8.62
C LEU A 150 -4.41 5.40 -8.32
N ASP A 151 -4.29 4.37 -9.16
CA ASP A 151 -3.19 3.41 -9.13
C ASP A 151 -2.24 3.71 -10.30
N LEU A 152 -1.06 4.21 -9.97
CA LEU A 152 0.01 4.47 -10.94
C LEU A 152 1.03 3.34 -10.88
N TRP A 153 1.08 2.54 -11.95
CA TRP A 153 2.07 1.48 -12.12
C TRP A 153 3.25 2.02 -12.91
N PHE A 154 4.38 2.20 -12.24
CA PHE A 154 5.60 2.66 -12.89
C PHE A 154 6.43 1.48 -13.39
N GLY A 155 6.67 1.46 -14.67
CA GLY A 155 7.41 0.43 -15.39
C GLY A 155 6.86 0.20 -16.79
N ASP A 156 7.45 -0.78 -17.49
CA ASP A 156 6.99 -1.18 -18.82
C ASP A 156 5.64 -1.92 -18.72
N ILE A 157 4.64 -1.44 -19.44
CA ILE A 157 3.28 -2.01 -19.39
C ILE A 157 3.26 -3.50 -19.78
N ASN A 158 4.07 -3.94 -20.73
CA ASN A 158 4.10 -5.33 -21.14
C ASN A 158 4.67 -6.23 -20.04
N THR A 159 5.67 -5.77 -19.31
CA THR A 159 6.22 -6.47 -18.14
C THR A 159 5.25 -6.41 -16.97
N LEU A 160 4.70 -5.25 -16.66
CA LEU A 160 3.81 -5.05 -15.52
C LEU A 160 2.53 -5.86 -15.63
N THR A 161 1.91 -5.92 -16.81
CA THR A 161 0.67 -6.67 -17.00
C THR A 161 0.84 -8.19 -16.78
N GLU A 162 2.05 -8.72 -17.02
CA GLU A 162 2.37 -10.11 -16.71
C GLU A 162 2.50 -10.36 -15.20
N THR A 163 2.83 -9.33 -14.43
CA THR A 163 3.03 -9.41 -12.97
C THR A 163 1.76 -9.16 -12.16
N LEU A 164 0.68 -8.69 -12.80
CA LEU A 164 -0.58 -8.42 -12.11
C LEU A 164 -1.19 -9.69 -11.55
N ASP A 165 -1.71 -9.59 -10.33
CA ASP A 165 -2.36 -10.72 -9.68
C ASP A 165 -3.69 -11.10 -10.36
N ASP A 166 -4.07 -12.38 -10.26
CA ASP A 166 -5.33 -12.89 -10.82
C ASP A 166 -6.57 -12.18 -10.26
N THR A 167 -6.49 -11.56 -9.09
CA THR A 167 -7.58 -10.76 -8.51
C THR A 167 -7.95 -9.54 -9.34
N LEU A 168 -7.07 -9.07 -10.23
CA LEU A 168 -7.37 -7.96 -11.14
C LEU A 168 -8.14 -8.40 -12.39
N ASN A 169 -8.27 -9.71 -12.64
CA ASN A 169 -9.00 -10.21 -13.80
C ASN A 169 -10.45 -9.76 -13.75
N GLN A 170 -10.98 -9.32 -14.89
CA GLN A 170 -12.37 -8.90 -15.06
C GLN A 170 -12.83 -7.80 -14.10
N LYS A 171 -11.95 -6.81 -13.84
CA LYS A 171 -12.26 -5.66 -12.97
C LYS A 171 -12.49 -4.36 -13.72
N VAL A 172 -12.00 -4.25 -14.96
CA VAL A 172 -11.99 -2.98 -15.70
C VAL A 172 -13.28 -2.79 -16.47
N ASP A 173 -13.95 -1.66 -16.26
CA ASP A 173 -15.19 -1.26 -16.92
C ASP A 173 -14.93 -0.54 -18.24
N ALA A 174 -13.86 0.24 -18.33
CA ALA A 174 -13.53 1.00 -19.52
C ALA A 174 -12.02 1.15 -19.67
N TRP A 175 -11.54 1.06 -20.92
CA TRP A 175 -10.14 1.28 -21.26
C TRP A 175 -9.95 2.58 -22.03
N PHE A 176 -8.99 3.38 -21.59
CA PHE A 176 -8.42 4.48 -22.34
C PHE A 176 -7.10 3.97 -22.95
N LEU A 177 -7.15 3.49 -24.17
CA LEU A 177 -5.95 2.99 -24.86
C LEU A 177 -5.23 4.19 -25.47
N ASP A 178 -4.36 4.76 -24.66
CA ASP A 178 -3.62 5.98 -24.96
C ASP A 178 -2.10 5.71 -24.94
N GLY A 179 -1.34 6.68 -25.39
CA GLY A 179 0.11 6.64 -25.53
C GLY A 179 0.54 7.40 -26.77
N PHE A 180 1.82 7.38 -27.05
CA PHE A 180 2.33 7.94 -28.31
C PHE A 180 1.84 7.10 -29.50
N ALA A 181 1.75 7.73 -30.67
CA ALA A 181 1.23 7.08 -31.88
C ALA A 181 1.92 5.74 -32.14
N PRO A 182 1.19 4.72 -32.67
CA PRO A 182 1.78 3.38 -32.90
C PRO A 182 3.06 3.38 -33.74
N ALA A 183 3.19 4.30 -34.70
CA ALA A 183 4.40 4.46 -35.48
C ALA A 183 5.58 5.05 -34.69
N LYS A 184 5.32 5.79 -33.62
CA LYS A 184 6.30 6.44 -32.73
C LYS A 184 6.75 5.57 -31.59
N ASN A 185 5.83 4.77 -31.04
CA ASN A 185 6.09 3.86 -29.92
C ASN A 185 5.34 2.54 -30.11
N PRO A 186 5.83 1.65 -30.95
CA PRO A 186 5.14 0.38 -31.25
C PRO A 186 5.03 -0.57 -30.04
N ASP A 187 5.90 -0.43 -29.04
CA ASP A 187 5.92 -1.30 -27.86
C ASP A 187 4.66 -1.19 -26.99
N MET A 188 3.90 -0.10 -27.14
CA MET A 188 2.62 0.10 -26.43
C MET A 188 1.41 -0.44 -27.20
N TRP A 189 1.61 -1.09 -28.34
CA TRP A 189 0.53 -1.54 -29.22
C TRP A 189 0.75 -3.01 -29.65
N THR A 190 0.98 -3.87 -28.66
CA THR A 190 1.36 -5.27 -28.87
C THR A 190 0.19 -6.23 -28.67
N PRO A 191 0.22 -7.41 -29.31
CA PRO A 191 -0.76 -8.47 -29.00
C PRO A 191 -0.78 -8.87 -27.52
N ALA A 192 0.37 -8.86 -26.85
CA ALA A 192 0.46 -9.16 -25.42
C ALA A 192 -0.31 -8.14 -24.57
N LEU A 193 -0.23 -6.85 -24.89
CA LEU A 193 -1.02 -5.82 -24.23
C LEU A 193 -2.51 -6.03 -24.47
N PHE A 194 -2.91 -6.30 -25.71
CA PHE A 194 -4.33 -6.50 -26.06
C PHE A 194 -4.92 -7.71 -25.34
N SER A 195 -4.15 -8.80 -25.22
CA SER A 195 -4.55 -9.98 -24.44
C SER A 195 -4.69 -9.65 -22.96
N ALA A 196 -3.79 -8.86 -22.40
CA ALA A 196 -3.88 -8.39 -21.00
C ALA A 196 -5.12 -7.51 -20.78
N MET A 197 -5.39 -6.58 -21.71
CA MET A 197 -6.60 -5.74 -21.66
C MET A 197 -7.86 -6.62 -21.64
N ALA A 198 -7.92 -7.63 -22.49
CA ALA A 198 -9.06 -8.55 -22.54
C ALA A 198 -9.23 -9.33 -21.22
N ARG A 199 -8.14 -9.83 -20.67
CA ARG A 199 -8.15 -10.54 -19.39
C ARG A 199 -8.64 -9.68 -18.24
N LEU A 200 -8.23 -8.42 -18.20
CA LEU A 200 -8.56 -7.48 -17.11
C LEU A 200 -9.96 -6.88 -17.26
N SER A 201 -10.56 -6.95 -18.45
CA SER A 201 -11.86 -6.32 -18.74
C SER A 201 -13.01 -7.13 -18.17
N ARG A 202 -13.99 -6.43 -17.60
CA ARG A 202 -15.29 -7.03 -17.32
C ARG A 202 -15.98 -7.44 -18.62
N PRO A 203 -16.82 -8.48 -18.62
CA PRO A 203 -17.73 -8.74 -19.74
C PRO A 203 -18.54 -7.47 -20.05
N GLY A 204 -18.58 -7.06 -21.33
CA GLY A 204 -19.22 -5.81 -21.73
C GLY A 204 -18.41 -4.54 -21.44
N GLY A 205 -17.22 -4.67 -20.90
CA GLY A 205 -16.29 -3.55 -20.73
C GLY A 205 -15.91 -2.92 -22.07
N THR A 206 -15.65 -1.62 -22.08
CA THR A 206 -15.44 -0.86 -23.30
C THR A 206 -13.99 -0.41 -23.47
N LEU A 207 -13.65 0.01 -24.66
CA LEU A 207 -12.39 0.70 -24.94
C LEU A 207 -12.58 1.79 -25.99
N ALA A 208 -11.68 2.77 -25.93
CA ALA A 208 -11.56 3.78 -26.98
C ALA A 208 -10.09 4.15 -27.18
N THR A 209 -9.76 4.52 -28.39
CA THR A 209 -8.42 4.99 -28.74
C THR A 209 -8.49 5.98 -29.90
N PHE A 210 -7.50 6.88 -29.96
CA PHE A 210 -7.41 7.91 -30.99
C PHE A 210 -6.95 7.34 -32.35
N THR A 211 -6.28 6.20 -32.37
CA THR A 211 -5.77 5.58 -33.60
C THR A 211 -6.84 4.78 -34.33
N SER A 212 -6.74 4.74 -35.66
CA SER A 212 -7.53 3.85 -36.52
C SER A 212 -6.68 2.81 -37.22
N ALA A 213 -5.43 2.60 -36.78
CA ALA A 213 -4.50 1.66 -37.39
C ALA A 213 -5.10 0.24 -37.49
N GLY A 214 -5.00 -0.36 -38.69
CA GLY A 214 -5.61 -1.67 -38.96
C GLY A 214 -5.06 -2.78 -38.08
N PHE A 215 -3.77 -2.77 -37.75
CA PHE A 215 -3.18 -3.82 -36.92
C PHE A 215 -3.66 -3.70 -35.46
N VAL A 216 -3.95 -2.50 -34.95
CA VAL A 216 -4.54 -2.29 -33.62
C VAL A 216 -5.96 -2.86 -33.58
N ARG A 217 -6.77 -2.50 -34.58
CA ARG A 217 -8.14 -3.03 -34.68
C ARG A 217 -8.16 -4.57 -34.74
N ARG A 218 -7.35 -5.15 -35.61
CA ARG A 218 -7.27 -6.61 -35.75
C ARG A 218 -6.76 -7.29 -34.48
N GLY A 219 -5.73 -6.72 -33.86
CA GLY A 219 -5.18 -7.24 -32.60
C GLY A 219 -6.19 -7.24 -31.47
N LEU A 220 -6.99 -6.19 -31.34
CA LEU A 220 -8.06 -6.11 -30.34
C LEU A 220 -9.21 -7.08 -30.67
N GLN A 221 -9.56 -7.26 -31.93
CA GLN A 221 -10.53 -8.28 -32.35
C GLN A 221 -10.05 -9.68 -32.01
N ASP A 222 -8.79 -9.99 -32.26
CA ASP A 222 -8.19 -11.29 -31.94
C ASP A 222 -8.20 -11.56 -30.44
N ALA A 223 -8.12 -10.51 -29.61
CA ALA A 223 -8.17 -10.61 -28.16
C ALA A 223 -9.59 -10.81 -27.60
N GLY A 224 -10.65 -10.56 -28.40
CA GLY A 224 -12.04 -10.79 -27.99
C GLY A 224 -12.92 -9.55 -27.97
N PHE A 225 -12.38 -8.38 -28.36
CA PHE A 225 -13.19 -7.16 -28.48
C PHE A 225 -13.92 -7.09 -29.81
N THR A 226 -15.15 -6.65 -29.79
CA THR A 226 -15.88 -6.24 -31.02
C THR A 226 -15.55 -4.78 -31.28
N MET A 227 -14.93 -4.50 -32.44
CA MET A 227 -14.38 -3.19 -32.76
C MET A 227 -15.22 -2.46 -33.80
N HIS A 228 -15.32 -1.14 -33.64
CA HIS A 228 -16.00 -0.26 -34.56
C HIS A 228 -15.15 0.98 -34.84
N LYS A 229 -15.24 1.47 -36.06
CA LYS A 229 -14.71 2.78 -36.44
C LYS A 229 -15.73 3.85 -36.12
N ARG A 230 -15.25 4.98 -35.68
CA ARG A 230 -16.04 6.16 -35.38
C ARG A 230 -15.30 7.38 -35.94
N LYS A 231 -16.02 8.48 -36.19
CA LYS A 231 -15.38 9.72 -36.61
C LYS A 231 -14.34 10.16 -35.57
N GLY A 232 -13.13 10.47 -36.03
CA GLY A 232 -12.06 10.98 -35.17
C GLY A 232 -12.32 12.42 -34.74
N PHE A 233 -11.52 12.87 -33.77
CA PHE A 233 -11.59 14.24 -33.26
C PHE A 233 -10.95 15.22 -34.26
N GLY A 234 -11.60 16.38 -34.44
CA GLY A 234 -11.09 17.45 -35.30
C GLY A 234 -10.94 17.02 -36.74
N ARG A 235 -9.71 17.08 -37.26
CA ARG A 235 -9.38 16.72 -38.66
C ARG A 235 -9.14 15.23 -38.88
N LYS A 236 -9.06 14.44 -37.82
CA LYS A 236 -8.88 12.99 -37.92
C LYS A 236 -10.13 12.32 -38.48
N ARG A 237 -9.97 11.48 -39.48
CA ARG A 237 -11.10 10.81 -40.15
C ARG A 237 -11.77 9.80 -39.24
N GLU A 238 -11.00 8.99 -38.56
CA GLU A 238 -11.49 7.83 -37.79
C GLU A 238 -10.73 7.65 -36.48
N MET A 239 -11.41 7.06 -35.53
CA MET A 239 -10.89 6.50 -34.30
C MET A 239 -11.53 5.13 -34.07
N LEU A 240 -11.05 4.37 -33.11
CA LEU A 240 -11.58 3.05 -32.77
C LEU A 240 -12.27 3.07 -31.41
N ILE A 241 -13.41 2.37 -31.36
CA ILE A 241 -14.11 2.02 -30.12
C ILE A 241 -14.37 0.52 -30.10
N GLY A 242 -14.52 -0.04 -28.93
CA GLY A 242 -14.75 -1.47 -28.79
C GLY A 242 -15.48 -1.86 -27.52
N GLU A 243 -15.92 -3.12 -27.50
CA GLU A 243 -16.61 -3.71 -26.37
C GLU A 243 -16.15 -5.16 -26.20
N MET A 244 -15.92 -5.59 -24.94
CA MET A 244 -15.53 -6.96 -24.62
C MET A 244 -16.74 -7.88 -24.78
N THR A 245 -16.78 -8.63 -25.88
CA THR A 245 -17.87 -9.58 -26.21
C THR A 245 -17.48 -11.02 -26.09
N GLN A 246 -16.17 -11.33 -26.17
CA GLN A 246 -15.64 -12.68 -26.04
C GLN A 246 -14.63 -12.71 -24.89
N THR A 247 -15.14 -12.73 -23.67
CA THR A 247 -14.30 -12.77 -22.47
C THR A 247 -13.42 -14.02 -22.47
N PRO A 248 -12.09 -13.89 -22.37
CA PRO A 248 -11.20 -15.04 -22.35
C PRO A 248 -11.40 -15.87 -21.08
N ASP A 249 -11.35 -17.19 -21.25
CA ASP A 249 -11.33 -18.13 -20.14
C ASP A 249 -9.87 -18.30 -19.70
N VAL A 250 -9.53 -17.70 -18.56
CA VAL A 250 -8.16 -17.70 -18.04
C VAL A 250 -8.11 -18.47 -16.73
N ALA A 251 -7.36 -19.59 -16.74
CA ALA A 251 -7.10 -20.35 -15.53
C ALA A 251 -6.22 -19.54 -14.56
N PRO A 252 -6.45 -19.65 -13.24
CA PRO A 252 -5.58 -19.03 -12.25
C PRO A 252 -4.14 -19.51 -12.38
N ARG A 253 -3.17 -18.59 -12.32
CA ARG A 253 -1.74 -18.92 -12.44
C ARG A 253 -1.17 -19.52 -11.15
N THR A 254 -1.66 -19.04 -10.01
CA THR A 254 -1.24 -19.46 -8.67
C THR A 254 -2.45 -19.71 -7.78
N PRO A 255 -3.25 -20.76 -8.07
CA PRO A 255 -4.49 -21.00 -7.32
C PRO A 255 -4.25 -21.24 -5.82
N TRP A 256 -3.06 -21.72 -5.44
CA TRP A 256 -2.65 -21.90 -4.05
C TRP A 256 -2.47 -20.58 -3.28
N PHE A 257 -2.50 -19.44 -3.95
CA PHE A 257 -2.52 -18.10 -3.37
C PHE A 257 -3.81 -17.35 -3.68
N ALA A 258 -4.87 -18.02 -4.04
CA ALA A 258 -6.17 -17.41 -4.32
C ALA A 258 -6.64 -16.55 -3.13
N ARG A 259 -7.24 -15.42 -3.45
CA ARG A 259 -7.70 -14.42 -2.48
C ARG A 259 -9.19 -14.12 -2.70
N PRO A 260 -10.11 -15.00 -2.31
CA PRO A 260 -11.52 -14.71 -2.44
C PRO A 260 -11.91 -13.50 -1.57
N GLY A 261 -12.78 -12.66 -2.11
CA GLY A 261 -13.37 -11.55 -1.38
C GLY A 261 -14.42 -12.01 -0.38
N ALA A 262 -15.00 -11.05 0.32
CA ALA A 262 -16.15 -11.31 1.18
C ALA A 262 -17.43 -11.42 0.36
N THR A 263 -18.39 -12.18 0.87
CA THR A 263 -19.74 -12.30 0.29
C THR A 263 -20.76 -11.38 0.97
N THR A 264 -20.31 -10.48 1.81
CA THR A 264 -21.09 -9.56 2.65
C THR A 264 -20.38 -8.21 2.74
N GLN A 265 -21.06 -7.20 3.24
CA GLN A 265 -20.50 -5.88 3.57
C GLN A 265 -20.69 -5.53 5.05
N GLU A 266 -20.90 -6.53 5.91
CA GLU A 266 -20.95 -6.38 7.36
C GLU A 266 -19.82 -7.17 7.99
N VAL A 267 -19.08 -6.57 8.93
CA VAL A 267 -17.87 -7.19 9.48
C VAL A 267 -17.63 -6.78 10.93
N ALA A 268 -17.12 -7.73 11.72
CA ALA A 268 -16.49 -7.47 13.00
C ALA A 268 -14.98 -7.42 12.86
N ILE A 269 -14.35 -6.37 13.37
CA ILE A 269 -12.90 -6.25 13.46
C ILE A 269 -12.50 -6.49 14.92
N ILE A 270 -11.56 -7.41 15.12
CA ILE A 270 -11.07 -7.77 16.45
C ILE A 270 -9.70 -7.14 16.66
N GLY A 271 -9.62 -6.15 17.54
CA GLY A 271 -8.40 -5.45 17.89
C GLY A 271 -8.58 -3.94 17.98
N GLY A 272 -7.75 -3.27 18.74
CA GLY A 272 -7.81 -1.82 18.97
C GLY A 272 -6.52 -1.07 18.62
N GLY A 273 -5.65 -1.66 17.80
CA GLY A 273 -4.40 -1.04 17.37
C GLY A 273 -4.52 -0.25 16.08
N ILE A 274 -3.38 0.25 15.59
CA ILE A 274 -3.33 1.10 14.39
C ILE A 274 -3.85 0.39 13.13
N ALA A 275 -3.53 -0.89 12.95
CA ALA A 275 -4.00 -1.65 11.80
C ALA A 275 -5.52 -1.80 11.80
N SER A 276 -6.14 -2.07 12.98
CA SER A 276 -7.60 -2.11 13.14
C SER A 276 -8.25 -0.78 12.80
N ALA A 277 -7.67 0.31 13.26
CA ALA A 277 -8.16 1.66 13.02
C ALA A 277 -8.14 2.00 11.53
N LEU A 278 -7.02 1.77 10.86
CA LEU A 278 -6.86 2.05 9.43
C LEU A 278 -7.73 1.14 8.56
N LEU A 279 -7.86 -0.13 8.90
CA LEU A 279 -8.75 -1.06 8.21
C LEU A 279 -10.22 -0.64 8.35
N SER A 280 -10.63 -0.24 9.55
CA SER A 280 -11.98 0.26 9.79
C SER A 280 -12.30 1.44 8.87
N LEU A 281 -11.39 2.41 8.79
CA LEU A 281 -11.55 3.58 7.94
C LEU A 281 -11.62 3.21 6.47
N ALA A 282 -10.75 2.29 6.00
CA ALA A 282 -10.71 1.83 4.62
C ALA A 282 -11.99 1.09 4.21
N LEU A 283 -12.57 0.29 5.09
CA LEU A 283 -13.84 -0.41 4.85
C LEU A 283 -15.04 0.54 4.89
N LEU A 284 -15.05 1.49 5.81
CA LEU A 284 -16.12 2.49 5.89
C LEU A 284 -16.21 3.34 4.62
N ARG A 285 -15.07 3.71 4.02
CA ARG A 285 -15.05 4.41 2.74
C ARG A 285 -15.74 3.61 1.62
N ARG A 286 -15.73 2.30 1.73
CA ARG A 286 -16.34 1.36 0.77
C ARG A 286 -17.79 1.01 1.09
N GLY A 287 -18.38 1.66 2.10
CA GLY A 287 -19.77 1.46 2.48
C GLY A 287 -20.04 0.27 3.39
N TRP A 288 -18.98 -0.31 3.98
CA TRP A 288 -19.13 -1.42 4.92
C TRP A 288 -19.77 -0.98 6.24
N GLN A 289 -20.52 -1.90 6.85
CA GLN A 289 -20.94 -1.80 8.25
C GLN A 289 -19.89 -2.48 9.12
N VAL A 290 -19.25 -1.71 9.98
CA VAL A 290 -18.08 -2.15 10.74
C VAL A 290 -18.35 -2.02 12.24
N THR A 291 -18.12 -3.11 12.99
CA THR A 291 -18.09 -3.12 14.44
C THR A 291 -16.70 -3.53 14.91
N LEU A 292 -16.07 -2.72 15.75
CA LEU A 292 -14.75 -3.00 16.31
C LEU A 292 -14.89 -3.45 17.75
N TYR A 293 -14.34 -4.62 18.06
CA TYR A 293 -14.26 -5.16 19.41
C TYR A 293 -12.81 -5.08 19.90
N CYS A 294 -12.62 -4.49 21.06
CA CYS A 294 -11.33 -4.36 21.70
C CYS A 294 -11.35 -5.00 23.09
N ALA A 295 -10.35 -5.82 23.39
CA ALA A 295 -10.20 -6.45 24.70
C ALA A 295 -9.97 -5.42 25.82
N ASP A 296 -9.35 -4.29 25.48
CA ASP A 296 -8.98 -3.24 26.41
C ASP A 296 -10.09 -2.19 26.56
N SER A 297 -9.94 -1.30 27.56
CA SER A 297 -10.88 -0.22 27.82
C SER A 297 -10.72 0.98 26.89
N ALA A 298 -9.63 1.04 26.13
CA ALA A 298 -9.27 2.13 25.26
C ALA A 298 -8.45 1.64 24.07
N PRO A 299 -8.34 2.43 22.98
CA PRO A 299 -7.49 2.06 21.84
C PRO A 299 -6.01 2.13 22.19
N ALA A 300 -5.19 1.42 21.42
CA ALA A 300 -3.74 1.48 21.44
C ALA A 300 -3.08 1.05 22.77
N GLU A 301 -3.70 0.13 23.49
CA GLU A 301 -3.14 -0.42 24.73
C GLU A 301 -2.12 -1.55 24.47
N GLY A 302 -2.06 -2.07 23.25
CA GLY A 302 -1.09 -3.06 22.81
C GLY A 302 0.17 -2.46 22.21
N ALA A 303 0.70 -3.08 21.13
CA ALA A 303 1.93 -2.67 20.46
C ALA A 303 1.87 -1.25 19.85
N SER A 304 0.67 -0.72 19.59
CA SER A 304 0.46 0.65 19.04
C SER A 304 0.50 1.75 20.09
N GLY A 305 0.79 1.45 21.35
CA GLY A 305 0.70 2.42 22.44
C GLY A 305 1.95 3.22 22.74
N ASN A 306 2.98 3.16 21.94
CA ASN A 306 4.21 3.90 22.17
C ASN A 306 4.01 5.42 22.05
N ARG A 307 4.83 6.19 22.76
CA ARG A 307 4.79 7.66 22.71
C ARG A 307 5.42 8.21 21.45
N GLN A 308 6.46 7.54 20.94
CA GLN A 308 7.11 7.86 19.68
C GLN A 308 7.51 6.57 18.99
N GLY A 309 7.10 6.42 17.73
CA GLY A 309 7.50 5.33 16.86
C GLY A 309 8.20 5.89 15.63
N ALA A 310 9.25 5.24 15.18
CA ALA A 310 9.98 5.65 13.99
C ALA A 310 9.27 5.18 12.73
N LEU A 311 9.20 6.06 11.73
CA LEU A 311 8.69 5.76 10.39
C LEU A 311 9.86 5.74 9.41
N TYR A 312 10.23 4.57 8.95
CA TYR A 312 11.22 4.35 7.90
C TYR A 312 11.08 2.93 7.33
N PRO A 313 11.52 2.69 6.08
CA PRO A 313 11.32 1.39 5.46
C PRO A 313 12.32 0.35 5.93
N LEU A 314 11.93 -0.92 5.92
CA LEU A 314 12.83 -2.05 6.03
C LEU A 314 13.34 -2.41 4.63
N LEU A 315 14.59 -2.04 4.34
CA LEU A 315 15.21 -2.33 3.06
C LEU A 315 16.08 -3.58 3.15
N SER A 316 15.97 -4.44 2.15
CA SER A 316 16.79 -5.65 2.07
C SER A 316 17.23 -5.89 0.63
N ALA A 317 18.53 -6.10 0.44
CA ALA A 317 19.09 -6.48 -0.86
C ALA A 317 18.92 -7.97 -1.16
N HIS A 318 18.64 -8.79 -0.15
CA HIS A 318 18.61 -10.25 -0.26
C HIS A 318 17.20 -10.83 -0.37
N ASP A 319 16.18 -10.09 0.03
CA ASP A 319 14.79 -10.52 -0.04
C ASP A 319 14.04 -9.67 -1.07
N PRO A 320 13.72 -10.22 -2.26
CA PRO A 320 13.03 -9.46 -3.29
C PRO A 320 11.66 -8.96 -2.87
N ALA A 321 10.93 -9.70 -2.04
CA ALA A 321 9.60 -9.29 -1.58
C ALA A 321 9.67 -8.09 -0.64
N LEU A 322 10.62 -8.09 0.31
CA LEU A 322 10.88 -6.93 1.17
C LEU A 322 11.32 -5.71 0.35
N ALA A 323 12.21 -5.92 -0.62
CA ALA A 323 12.73 -4.86 -1.48
C ALA A 323 11.65 -4.19 -2.34
N ARG A 324 10.63 -4.94 -2.76
CA ARG A 324 9.50 -4.40 -3.52
C ARG A 324 8.41 -3.79 -2.63
N PHE A 325 8.11 -4.43 -1.52
CA PHE A 325 6.99 -4.04 -0.66
C PHE A 325 7.27 -2.76 0.13
N PHE A 326 8.39 -2.68 0.84
CA PHE A 326 8.60 -1.62 1.82
C PHE A 326 8.77 -0.21 1.23
N PRO A 327 9.43 0.01 0.10
CA PRO A 327 9.46 1.35 -0.49
C PRO A 327 8.06 1.88 -0.85
N LEU A 328 7.20 1.02 -1.40
CA LEU A 328 5.81 1.37 -1.74
C LEU A 328 4.96 1.57 -0.48
N ALA A 329 5.10 0.69 0.50
CA ALA A 329 4.39 0.81 1.78
C ALA A 329 4.78 2.08 2.53
N PHE A 330 6.06 2.43 2.52
CA PHE A 330 6.59 3.61 3.19
C PHE A 330 6.03 4.91 2.60
N THR A 331 6.08 5.06 1.28
CA THR A 331 5.55 6.26 0.62
C THR A 331 4.05 6.37 0.76
N PHE A 332 3.33 5.25 0.68
CA PHE A 332 1.89 5.22 0.94
C PHE A 332 1.57 5.63 2.37
N ALA A 333 2.29 5.09 3.36
CA ALA A 333 2.10 5.43 4.77
C ALA A 333 2.29 6.93 5.03
N ARG A 334 3.39 7.50 4.52
CA ARG A 334 3.66 8.93 4.71
C ARG A 334 2.58 9.79 4.08
N GLN A 335 2.14 9.48 2.87
CA GLN A 335 1.06 10.21 2.21
C GLN A 335 -0.27 10.10 2.95
N LEU A 336 -0.60 8.89 3.42
CA LEU A 336 -1.84 8.69 4.16
C LEU A 336 -1.84 9.47 5.47
N TYR A 337 -0.76 9.42 6.24
CA TYR A 337 -0.65 10.14 7.50
C TYR A 337 -0.72 11.67 7.31
N ASP A 338 -0.15 12.18 6.23
CA ASP A 338 -0.25 13.61 5.88
C ASP A 338 -1.68 14.01 5.47
N ALA A 339 -2.41 13.12 4.81
CA ALA A 339 -3.74 13.40 4.27
C ALA A 339 -4.87 13.22 5.30
N LEU A 340 -4.68 12.43 6.34
CA LEU A 340 -5.70 12.19 7.35
C LEU A 340 -6.02 13.48 8.12
N PRO A 341 -7.31 13.86 8.24
CA PRO A 341 -7.72 15.07 8.95
C PRO A 341 -7.75 14.84 10.47
N VAL A 342 -6.63 14.42 11.02
CA VAL A 342 -6.47 14.10 12.45
C VAL A 342 -5.19 14.75 12.99
N ALA A 343 -5.21 15.09 14.28
CA ALA A 343 -4.06 15.63 14.96
C ALA A 343 -3.35 14.57 15.81
N PHE A 344 -2.06 14.50 15.71
CA PHE A 344 -1.19 13.63 16.51
C PHE A 344 0.21 14.22 16.55
N ASP A 345 0.92 13.97 17.62
CA ASP A 345 2.31 14.39 17.73
C ASP A 345 3.17 13.65 16.72
N HIS A 346 3.91 14.37 15.92
CA HIS A 346 4.82 13.81 14.92
C HIS A 346 5.83 14.86 14.47
N ASP A 347 6.92 14.38 13.91
CA ASP A 347 7.89 15.22 13.21
C ASP A 347 8.53 14.39 12.08
N TRP A 348 8.30 14.81 10.84
CA TRP A 348 8.94 14.18 9.68
C TRP A 348 10.37 14.75 9.51
N CYS A 349 11.14 14.63 10.58
CA CYS A 349 12.47 15.16 10.73
C CYS A 349 13.57 14.38 9.98
N GLY A 350 13.22 13.24 9.43
CA GLY A 350 14.17 12.30 8.87
C GLY A 350 14.62 11.25 9.88
N VAL A 351 15.17 10.18 9.35
CA VAL A 351 15.78 9.07 10.12
C VAL A 351 17.18 8.84 9.59
N THR A 352 18.15 8.73 10.49
CA THR A 352 19.52 8.34 10.16
C THR A 352 19.81 6.98 10.77
N GLN A 353 20.10 6.00 9.92
CA GLN A 353 20.54 4.67 10.33
C GLN A 353 22.05 4.59 10.20
N LEU A 354 22.73 4.29 11.31
CA LEU A 354 24.17 4.38 11.43
C LEU A 354 24.84 3.04 11.11
N GLY A 355 25.95 3.10 10.38
CA GLY A 355 26.89 1.99 10.20
C GLY A 355 27.89 1.97 11.34
N TRP A 356 27.46 1.59 12.53
CA TRP A 356 28.23 1.68 13.77
C TRP A 356 29.26 0.57 13.92
N ASP A 357 29.15 -0.52 13.17
CA ASP A 357 30.13 -1.60 13.08
C ASP A 357 30.30 -2.05 11.62
N GLU A 358 31.22 -2.97 11.37
CA GLU A 358 31.49 -3.47 10.01
C GLU A 358 30.27 -4.16 9.39
N LYS A 359 29.54 -4.95 10.16
CA LYS A 359 28.34 -5.67 9.70
C LYS A 359 27.22 -4.71 9.29
N SER A 360 26.95 -3.69 10.08
CA SER A 360 25.94 -2.68 9.78
C SER A 360 26.34 -1.82 8.58
N GLN A 361 27.64 -1.48 8.43
CA GLN A 361 28.16 -0.77 7.27
C GLN A 361 27.94 -1.55 5.98
N GLN A 362 28.26 -2.85 5.96
CA GLN A 362 28.04 -3.72 4.81
C GLN A 362 26.55 -3.81 4.44
N LYS A 363 25.70 -3.94 5.45
CA LYS A 363 24.25 -3.99 5.24
C LYS A 363 23.72 -2.70 4.62
N ILE A 364 24.20 -1.55 5.09
CA ILE A 364 23.83 -0.23 4.54
C ILE A 364 24.32 -0.08 3.10
N GLU A 365 25.53 -0.50 2.76
CA GLU A 365 26.04 -0.48 1.39
C GLU A 365 25.14 -1.30 0.45
N GLN A 366 24.67 -2.46 0.89
CA GLN A 366 23.74 -3.31 0.14
C GLN A 366 22.38 -2.63 -0.05
N MET A 367 21.86 -1.96 0.97
CA MET A 367 20.60 -1.18 0.87
C MET A 367 20.73 -0.06 -0.16
N LEU A 368 21.82 0.68 -0.14
CA LEU A 368 22.10 1.78 -1.07
C LEU A 368 22.26 1.28 -2.52
N ALA A 369 22.74 0.06 -2.69
CA ALA A 369 22.88 -0.58 -4.01
C ALA A 369 21.51 -0.89 -4.67
N LEU A 370 20.40 -0.83 -3.95
CA LEU A 370 19.05 -0.99 -4.51
C LEU A 370 18.69 0.14 -5.51
N GLY A 371 19.39 1.27 -5.45
CA GLY A 371 19.19 2.38 -6.38
C GLY A 371 17.87 3.13 -6.23
N LEU A 372 17.34 3.19 -5.02
CA LEU A 372 16.16 3.97 -4.71
C LEU A 372 16.44 5.48 -4.84
N PRO A 373 15.42 6.30 -5.11
CA PRO A 373 15.58 7.76 -5.11
C PRO A 373 16.18 8.28 -3.80
N ASP A 374 17.02 9.31 -3.89
CA ASP A 374 17.66 9.94 -2.73
C ASP A 374 16.66 10.43 -1.69
N ALA A 375 15.47 10.84 -2.13
CA ALA A 375 14.40 11.24 -1.23
C ALA A 375 13.90 10.10 -0.32
N ILE A 376 14.09 8.83 -0.73
CA ILE A 376 13.73 7.65 0.08
C ILE A 376 14.90 7.22 0.93
N ALA A 377 16.08 7.03 0.33
CA ALA A 377 17.26 6.55 1.03
C ALA A 377 18.53 7.08 0.37
N THR A 378 19.36 7.76 1.13
CA THR A 378 20.59 8.36 0.63
C THR A 378 21.74 8.13 1.59
N ALA A 379 22.93 7.95 1.06
CA ALA A 379 24.16 7.80 1.84
C ALA A 379 24.49 9.08 2.58
N VAL A 380 25.01 8.97 3.79
CA VAL A 380 25.47 10.11 4.59
C VAL A 380 26.82 9.77 5.23
N SER A 381 27.77 10.72 5.12
CA SER A 381 29.06 10.63 5.81
C SER A 381 28.89 10.92 7.30
N ALA A 382 29.90 10.60 8.10
CA ALA A 382 29.93 10.94 9.52
C ALA A 382 29.77 12.47 9.76
N GLN A 383 30.45 13.28 8.97
CA GLN A 383 30.33 14.74 9.06
C GLN A 383 28.95 15.23 8.71
N ALA A 384 28.38 14.78 7.59
CA ALA A 384 27.04 15.16 7.18
C ALA A 384 25.98 14.66 8.16
N ALA A 385 26.13 13.45 8.71
CA ALA A 385 25.26 12.92 9.74
C ALA A 385 25.31 13.77 11.02
N THR A 386 26.48 14.20 11.44
CA THR A 386 26.65 15.11 12.58
C THR A 386 25.91 16.43 12.36
N GLU A 387 26.04 17.01 11.17
CA GLU A 387 25.37 18.26 10.83
C GLU A 387 23.84 18.14 10.78
N THR A 388 23.34 17.07 10.13
CA THR A 388 21.89 16.88 9.97
C THR A 388 21.21 16.41 11.24
N THR A 389 21.84 15.56 12.03
CA THR A 389 21.25 15.03 13.27
C THR A 389 21.40 15.98 14.47
N GLY A 390 22.40 16.87 14.43
CA GLY A 390 22.66 17.81 15.51
C GLY A 390 23.49 17.28 16.67
N VAL A 391 23.92 16.03 16.61
CA VAL A 391 24.78 15.39 17.61
C VAL A 391 26.05 14.86 16.95
N GLU A 392 27.16 14.86 17.70
CA GLU A 392 28.44 14.39 17.18
C GLU A 392 28.43 12.88 16.94
N LEU A 393 28.75 12.47 15.71
CA LEU A 393 28.78 11.07 15.28
C LEU A 393 30.12 10.76 14.62
N ALA A 394 30.69 9.61 14.97
CA ALA A 394 31.94 9.12 14.39
C ALA A 394 31.73 8.24 13.16
N CYS A 395 30.49 7.88 12.82
CA CYS A 395 30.13 7.06 11.67
C CYS A 395 29.00 7.70 10.88
N GLY A 396 28.97 7.39 9.60
CA GLY A 396 27.84 7.72 8.73
C GLY A 396 26.89 6.53 8.58
N GLY A 397 26.10 6.55 7.53
CA GLY A 397 25.15 5.49 7.25
C GLY A 397 24.21 5.85 6.12
N VAL A 398 22.93 5.61 6.32
CA VAL A 398 21.85 5.94 5.39
C VAL A 398 20.83 6.86 6.06
N GLN A 399 20.36 7.85 5.31
CA GLN A 399 19.26 8.72 5.73
C GLN A 399 18.01 8.41 4.95
N TYR A 400 16.88 8.51 5.65
CA TYR A 400 15.53 8.40 5.09
C TYR A 400 14.84 9.77 5.25
N PRO A 401 14.97 10.69 4.27
CA PRO A 401 14.51 12.07 4.42
C PRO A 401 13.02 12.23 4.68
N LEU A 402 12.21 11.31 4.15
CA LEU A 402 10.75 11.32 4.32
C LEU A 402 10.30 10.68 5.63
N GLY A 403 11.20 10.05 6.36
CA GLY A 403 10.91 9.42 7.64
C GLY A 403 10.88 10.41 8.79
N GLY A 404 10.67 9.88 9.98
CA GLY A 404 10.64 10.65 11.21
C GLY A 404 10.04 9.83 12.34
N TRP A 405 9.37 10.50 13.26
CA TRP A 405 8.65 9.84 14.34
C TRP A 405 7.21 10.34 14.43
N LEU A 406 6.35 9.52 14.99
CA LEU A 406 4.98 9.87 15.33
C LEU A 406 4.57 9.19 16.63
N CYS A 407 3.53 9.71 17.28
CA CYS A 407 2.92 9.08 18.44
C CYS A 407 1.83 8.10 17.99
N PRO A 408 2.10 6.79 17.95
CA PRO A 408 1.12 5.84 17.44
C PRO A 408 -0.12 5.73 18.32
N ALA A 409 0.02 5.95 19.63
CA ALA A 409 -1.13 5.96 20.54
C ALA A 409 -2.13 7.07 20.18
N GLN A 410 -1.65 8.29 19.94
CA GLN A 410 -2.51 9.42 19.56
C GLN A 410 -3.10 9.20 18.15
N LEU A 411 -2.30 8.76 17.20
CA LEU A 411 -2.76 8.49 15.85
C LEU A 411 -3.88 7.44 15.84
N THR A 412 -3.70 6.33 16.55
CA THR A 412 -4.68 5.26 16.62
C THR A 412 -6.00 5.76 17.21
N ALA A 413 -5.95 6.47 18.34
CA ALA A 413 -7.13 7.04 18.97
C ALA A 413 -7.84 8.04 18.05
N ALA A 414 -7.09 8.90 17.38
CA ALA A 414 -7.63 9.90 16.46
C ALA A 414 -8.29 9.27 15.22
N VAL A 415 -7.70 8.21 14.66
CA VAL A 415 -8.28 7.49 13.52
C VAL A 415 -9.55 6.74 13.94
N ILE A 416 -9.58 6.11 15.10
CA ILE A 416 -10.80 5.46 15.62
C ILE A 416 -11.91 6.50 15.84
N SER A 417 -11.59 7.66 16.39
CA SER A 417 -12.54 8.76 16.55
C SER A 417 -13.11 9.23 15.20
N LEU A 418 -12.24 9.42 14.23
CA LEU A 418 -12.65 9.78 12.86
C LEU A 418 -13.56 8.69 12.23
N ALA A 419 -13.19 7.43 12.40
CA ALA A 419 -13.99 6.30 11.94
C ALA A 419 -15.37 6.27 12.63
N GLY A 420 -15.42 6.61 13.92
CA GLY A 420 -16.67 6.74 14.69
C GLY A 420 -17.62 7.78 14.09
N GLU A 421 -17.09 8.92 13.67
CA GLU A 421 -17.86 9.96 12.95
C GLU A 421 -18.41 9.46 11.60
N ARG A 422 -17.76 8.44 11.01
CA ARG A 422 -18.15 7.83 9.73
C ARG A 422 -18.93 6.52 9.89
N GLY A 423 -19.38 6.20 11.11
CA GLY A 423 -20.28 5.08 11.36
C GLY A 423 -19.67 3.85 12.02
N LEU A 424 -18.40 3.87 12.41
CA LEU A 424 -17.80 2.77 13.17
C LEU A 424 -18.50 2.61 14.52
N LYS A 425 -18.92 1.37 14.83
CA LYS A 425 -19.35 0.98 16.16
C LYS A 425 -18.15 0.41 16.91
N THR A 426 -17.89 0.88 18.11
CA THR A 426 -16.82 0.39 18.97
C THR A 426 -17.39 -0.25 20.23
N VAL A 427 -16.84 -1.40 20.61
CA VAL A 427 -17.21 -2.11 21.83
C VAL A 427 -15.93 -2.42 22.59
N TRP A 428 -15.76 -1.75 23.72
CA TRP A 428 -14.58 -1.88 24.59
C TRP A 428 -14.78 -2.96 25.65
N ASN A 429 -13.69 -3.44 26.22
CA ASN A 429 -13.68 -4.47 27.26
C ASN A 429 -14.39 -5.77 26.80
N ARG A 430 -14.14 -6.12 25.55
CA ARG A 430 -14.66 -7.35 24.94
C ARG A 430 -13.51 -8.14 24.33
N SER A 431 -13.03 -9.11 25.11
CA SER A 431 -11.98 -10.03 24.71
C SER A 431 -12.58 -11.24 24.01
N LEU A 432 -12.31 -11.38 22.71
CA LEU A 432 -12.78 -12.55 21.95
C LEU A 432 -12.10 -13.81 22.48
N GLU A 433 -12.90 -14.79 22.88
CA GLU A 433 -12.44 -16.06 23.42
C GLU A 433 -12.52 -17.17 22.38
N THR A 434 -13.66 -17.29 21.70
CA THR A 434 -13.86 -18.29 20.64
C THR A 434 -14.64 -17.70 19.48
N LEU A 435 -14.41 -18.24 18.30
CA LEU A 435 -15.23 -17.99 17.14
C LEU A 435 -15.58 -19.32 16.47
N ALA A 436 -16.83 -19.45 16.05
CA ALA A 436 -17.36 -20.65 15.44
C ALA A 436 -18.07 -20.30 14.15
N GLN A 437 -17.83 -21.07 13.11
CA GLN A 437 -18.51 -20.91 11.84
C GLN A 437 -19.98 -21.28 11.95
N THR A 438 -20.83 -20.44 11.36
CA THR A 438 -22.28 -20.68 11.26
C THR A 438 -22.69 -20.75 9.79
N GLU A 439 -23.93 -21.06 9.50
CA GLU A 439 -24.44 -21.11 8.14
C GLU A 439 -24.28 -19.78 7.39
N ASN A 440 -24.46 -18.64 8.10
CA ASN A 440 -24.46 -17.30 7.51
C ASN A 440 -23.30 -16.42 7.95
N GLY A 441 -22.26 -16.99 8.55
CA GLY A 441 -21.14 -16.21 9.02
C GLY A 441 -20.43 -16.82 10.23
N TRP A 442 -20.27 -16.03 11.27
CA TRP A 442 -19.48 -16.39 12.47
C TRP A 442 -20.21 -16.03 13.74
N GLN A 443 -20.13 -16.91 14.73
CA GLN A 443 -20.56 -16.65 16.11
C GLN A 443 -19.32 -16.32 16.93
N LEU A 444 -19.30 -15.13 17.53
CA LEU A 444 -18.23 -14.65 18.39
C LEU A 444 -18.67 -14.79 19.84
N ARG A 445 -17.83 -15.46 20.64
CA ARG A 445 -18.05 -15.55 22.09
C ARG A 445 -16.94 -14.82 22.80
N PHE A 446 -17.33 -13.91 23.70
CA PHE A 446 -16.41 -13.08 24.47
C PHE A 446 -16.21 -13.64 25.87
N ALA A 447 -15.06 -13.36 26.47
CA ALA A 447 -14.71 -13.80 27.83
C ALA A 447 -15.71 -13.33 28.90
N GLN A 448 -16.42 -12.23 28.63
CA GLN A 448 -17.46 -11.68 29.50
C GLN A 448 -18.80 -12.44 29.41
N GLY A 449 -18.88 -13.50 28.60
CA GLY A 449 -20.04 -14.37 28.46
C GLY A 449 -21.04 -13.97 27.36
N GLU A 450 -20.82 -12.84 26.69
CA GLU A 450 -21.66 -12.41 25.56
C GLU A 450 -21.31 -13.14 24.28
N SER A 451 -22.31 -13.36 23.45
CA SER A 451 -22.13 -13.88 22.09
C SER A 451 -22.76 -12.93 21.07
N GLN A 452 -22.07 -12.75 19.94
CA GLN A 452 -22.53 -11.92 18.85
C GLN A 452 -22.33 -12.64 17.51
N ALA A 453 -23.29 -12.48 16.60
CA ALA A 453 -23.19 -13.00 15.24
C ALA A 453 -22.77 -11.90 14.29
N HIS A 454 -21.82 -12.22 13.40
CA HIS A 454 -21.37 -11.35 12.33
C HIS A 454 -21.23 -12.13 11.04
N SER A 455 -21.48 -11.46 9.91
CA SER A 455 -21.38 -12.09 8.59
C SER A 455 -19.93 -12.34 8.18
N ALA A 456 -19.03 -11.46 8.57
CA ALA A 456 -17.59 -11.59 8.35
C ALA A 456 -16.82 -11.16 9.60
N VAL A 457 -15.57 -11.62 9.70
CA VAL A 457 -14.68 -11.28 10.81
C VAL A 457 -13.28 -11.03 10.26
N VAL A 458 -12.61 -9.99 10.77
CA VAL A 458 -11.17 -9.77 10.56
C VAL A 458 -10.45 -9.81 11.89
N LEU A 459 -9.47 -10.69 12.00
CA LEU A 459 -8.61 -10.79 13.19
C LEU A 459 -7.42 -9.85 13.04
N VAL A 460 -7.35 -8.84 13.91
CA VAL A 460 -6.31 -7.80 13.93
C VAL A 460 -5.84 -7.57 15.36
N ASN A 461 -5.75 -8.64 16.13
CA ASN A 461 -5.52 -8.59 17.58
C ASN A 461 -4.06 -8.87 17.99
N GLY A 462 -3.10 -8.49 17.13
CA GLY A 462 -1.68 -8.53 17.46
C GLY A 462 -1.17 -9.93 17.74
N HIS A 463 -0.38 -10.10 18.81
CA HIS A 463 0.25 -11.37 19.14
C HIS A 463 -0.75 -12.46 19.58
N ASN A 464 -2.00 -12.10 19.86
CA ASN A 464 -3.06 -13.04 20.20
C ASN A 464 -3.80 -13.61 18.99
N ILE A 465 -3.35 -13.30 17.78
CA ILE A 465 -4.04 -13.68 16.54
C ILE A 465 -4.16 -15.19 16.37
N ASN A 466 -3.22 -15.97 16.89
CA ASN A 466 -3.20 -17.43 16.79
C ASN A 466 -3.83 -18.17 17.98
N GLN A 467 -4.62 -17.47 18.80
CA GLN A 467 -5.28 -18.07 19.97
C GLN A 467 -6.60 -18.76 19.65
N PHE A 468 -7.07 -18.68 18.42
CA PHE A 468 -8.35 -19.25 17.99
C PHE A 468 -8.15 -20.56 17.25
N SER A 469 -9.15 -21.44 17.26
CA SER A 469 -9.09 -22.72 16.55
C SER A 469 -8.70 -22.56 15.06
N PRO A 470 -9.30 -21.65 14.29
CA PRO A 470 -8.91 -21.48 12.87
C PRO A 470 -7.50 -20.95 12.65
N THR A 471 -6.90 -20.30 13.62
CA THR A 471 -5.60 -19.63 13.47
C THR A 471 -4.48 -20.27 14.28
N ALA A 472 -4.75 -21.37 14.99
CA ALA A 472 -3.83 -21.98 15.95
C ALA A 472 -2.50 -22.43 15.34
N GLN A 473 -2.47 -22.75 14.03
CA GLN A 473 -1.28 -23.24 13.33
C GLN A 473 -0.51 -22.15 12.59
N LEU A 474 -0.96 -20.90 12.64
CA LEU A 474 -0.24 -19.81 11.98
C LEU A 474 1.17 -19.65 12.58
N PRO A 475 2.21 -19.59 11.72
CA PRO A 475 3.60 -19.53 12.20
C PRO A 475 4.02 -18.12 12.58
N VAL A 476 3.34 -17.55 13.55
CA VAL A 476 3.64 -16.25 14.15
C VAL A 476 4.09 -16.44 15.59
N TYR A 477 4.87 -15.49 16.08
CA TYR A 477 5.37 -15.55 17.45
C TYR A 477 5.36 -14.17 18.10
N PRO A 478 5.19 -14.10 19.43
CA PRO A 478 5.25 -12.85 20.17
C PRO A 478 6.69 -12.39 20.35
N VAL A 479 6.89 -11.08 20.38
CA VAL A 479 8.15 -10.45 20.74
C VAL A 479 7.87 -9.38 21.76
N GLY A 480 8.24 -9.63 23.02
CA GLY A 480 8.13 -8.67 24.10
C GLY A 480 9.23 -7.64 24.03
N GLY A 481 8.94 -6.40 24.33
CA GLY A 481 9.89 -5.31 24.35
C GLY A 481 9.53 -4.20 25.31
N GLN A 482 10.55 -3.50 25.79
CA GLN A 482 10.42 -2.31 26.65
C GLN A 482 11.08 -1.12 25.99
N VAL A 483 10.38 -0.01 25.93
CA VAL A 483 10.86 1.28 25.46
C VAL A 483 11.01 2.18 26.69
N SER A 484 12.17 2.80 26.84
CA SER A 484 12.43 3.76 27.92
C SER A 484 12.06 5.17 27.48
N HIS A 485 11.43 5.90 28.36
CA HIS A 485 11.14 7.33 28.21
C HIS A 485 12.14 8.12 29.04
N ILE A 486 12.87 8.99 28.42
CA ILE A 486 13.95 9.72 29.08
C ILE A 486 13.75 11.24 28.96
N PRO A 487 14.07 12.00 30.02
CA PRO A 487 14.01 13.46 29.95
C PRO A 487 15.09 13.98 29.01
N THR A 488 14.80 15.10 28.36
CA THR A 488 15.82 15.78 27.57
C THR A 488 16.85 16.45 28.45
N THR A 489 18.05 16.62 27.90
CA THR A 489 19.15 17.37 28.49
C THR A 489 19.68 18.37 27.46
N ALA A 490 20.58 19.26 27.83
CA ALA A 490 21.17 20.22 26.89
C ALA A 490 21.80 19.51 25.66
N PRO A 491 22.63 18.46 25.81
CA PRO A 491 23.17 17.72 24.67
C PRO A 491 22.10 16.99 23.86
N LEU A 492 21.18 16.25 24.52
CA LEU A 492 20.15 15.47 23.83
C LEU A 492 19.12 16.32 23.10
N SER A 493 18.88 17.56 23.58
CA SER A 493 17.96 18.50 22.93
C SER A 493 18.40 18.95 21.55
N ARG A 494 19.67 18.73 21.20
CA ARG A 494 20.23 19.05 19.88
C ARG A 494 19.87 18.02 18.82
N LEU A 495 19.43 16.83 19.25
CA LEU A 495 19.05 15.77 18.33
C LEU A 495 17.81 16.17 17.51
N ARG A 496 17.97 16.22 16.18
CA ARG A 496 16.93 16.67 15.25
C ARG A 496 16.35 15.59 14.38
N GLN A 497 16.95 14.39 14.35
CA GLN A 497 16.48 13.25 13.59
C GLN A 497 16.41 12.01 14.47
N VAL A 498 15.60 11.04 14.06
CA VAL A 498 15.62 9.71 14.68
C VAL A 498 16.95 9.05 14.35
N LEU A 499 17.64 8.54 15.37
CA LEU A 499 18.86 7.75 15.22
C LEU A 499 18.51 6.27 15.35
N CYS A 500 18.96 5.46 14.38
CA CYS A 500 18.91 4.01 14.44
C CYS A 500 20.33 3.45 14.45
N TYR A 501 20.55 2.53 15.34
CA TYR A 501 21.80 1.79 15.52
C TYR A 501 21.42 0.32 15.76
N ASP A 502 21.90 -0.37 16.77
CA ASP A 502 21.30 -1.61 17.24
C ASP A 502 20.22 -1.32 18.30
N GLY A 503 19.37 -0.40 17.97
CA GLY A 503 18.30 0.21 18.73
C GLY A 503 17.89 1.52 18.07
N TYR A 504 17.18 2.38 18.80
CA TYR A 504 16.80 3.70 18.30
C TYR A 504 16.70 4.73 19.42
N LEU A 505 16.89 5.97 19.04
CA LEU A 505 16.70 7.15 19.90
C LEU A 505 15.96 8.23 19.09
N THR A 506 14.85 8.69 19.61
CA THR A 506 14.05 9.76 18.97
C THR A 506 14.48 11.13 19.42
N PRO A 507 14.28 12.20 18.62
CA PRO A 507 14.31 13.57 19.14
C PRO A 507 13.28 13.74 20.25
N GLN A 508 13.47 14.76 21.10
CA GLN A 508 12.47 15.05 22.11
C GLN A 508 11.13 15.44 21.47
N ASN A 509 10.04 15.00 22.08
CA ASN A 509 8.73 15.55 21.77
C ASN A 509 8.62 16.94 22.45
N PRO A 510 8.40 18.03 21.72
CA PRO A 510 8.33 19.36 22.30
C PRO A 510 7.18 19.54 23.28
N ASN A 511 6.18 18.68 23.24
CA ASN A 511 5.02 18.74 24.13
C ASN A 511 5.29 18.17 25.52
N ASN A 512 6.30 17.32 25.68
CA ASN A 512 6.62 16.70 26.97
C ASN A 512 8.12 16.70 27.33
N GLN A 513 9.00 17.18 26.42
CA GLN A 513 10.45 17.23 26.56
C GLN A 513 11.09 15.86 26.90
N HIS A 514 10.49 14.77 26.37
CA HIS A 514 11.00 13.41 26.52
C HIS A 514 11.37 12.81 25.18
N HIS A 515 12.35 11.93 25.22
CA HIS A 515 12.77 11.06 24.13
C HIS A 515 12.28 9.62 24.38
N CYS A 516 12.20 8.83 23.35
CA CYS A 516 12.09 7.37 23.46
C CYS A 516 13.41 6.75 23.06
N ILE A 517 13.87 5.78 23.84
CA ILE A 517 15.03 4.96 23.54
C ILE A 517 14.68 3.48 23.72
N GLY A 518 15.06 2.64 22.79
CA GLY A 518 14.72 1.22 22.84
C GLY A 518 15.16 0.46 21.61
N ALA A 519 14.61 -0.69 21.48
CA ALA A 519 13.82 -1.40 22.48
C ALA A 519 14.53 -2.68 22.88
N SER A 520 14.22 -3.18 24.05
CA SER A 520 14.60 -4.55 24.37
C SER A 520 13.84 -5.54 23.48
N TYR A 521 14.35 -6.74 23.31
CA TYR A 521 13.81 -7.73 22.39
C TYR A 521 13.82 -9.11 23.03
N HIS A 522 12.63 -9.63 23.34
CA HIS A 522 12.44 -10.93 23.99
C HIS A 522 11.56 -11.83 23.13
N ARG A 523 12.18 -12.56 22.22
CA ARG A 523 11.48 -13.49 21.32
C ARG A 523 10.75 -14.58 22.11
N GLY A 524 9.48 -14.82 21.77
CA GLY A 524 8.64 -15.84 22.42
C GLY A 524 7.97 -15.38 23.70
N ARG A 525 8.24 -14.17 24.18
CA ARG A 525 7.65 -13.64 25.39
C ARG A 525 6.33 -12.91 25.09
N ALA A 526 5.23 -13.49 25.51
CA ALA A 526 3.88 -12.96 25.29
C ALA A 526 3.41 -12.00 26.39
N GLU A 527 4.10 -11.99 27.53
CA GLU A 527 3.79 -11.10 28.65
C GLU A 527 5.05 -10.33 29.04
N MET A 528 4.87 -9.02 29.25
CA MET A 528 5.96 -8.13 29.61
C MET A 528 5.55 -7.29 30.82
N ALA A 529 6.44 -7.23 31.80
CA ALA A 529 6.38 -6.30 32.92
C ALA A 529 7.62 -5.42 32.90
N PHE A 530 7.56 -4.27 33.56
CA PHE A 530 8.71 -3.37 33.70
C PHE A 530 9.93 -4.12 34.23
N SER A 531 11.09 -3.87 33.61
CA SER A 531 12.37 -4.47 33.97
C SER A 531 13.44 -3.37 34.07
N GLU A 532 14.09 -3.28 35.23
CA GLU A 532 15.25 -2.39 35.39
C GLU A 532 16.40 -2.82 34.50
N ASP A 533 16.57 -4.12 34.28
CA ASP A 533 17.61 -4.65 33.37
C ASP A 533 17.37 -4.15 31.93
N ASP A 534 16.12 -4.13 31.48
CA ASP A 534 15.77 -3.62 30.16
C ASP A 534 15.99 -2.11 30.07
N GLN A 535 15.73 -1.33 31.15
CA GLN A 535 16.06 0.10 31.20
C GLN A 535 17.56 0.31 31.00
N GLN A 536 18.38 -0.37 31.76
CA GLN A 536 19.83 -0.26 31.65
C GLN A 536 20.33 -0.76 30.29
N HIS A 537 19.73 -1.81 29.78
CA HIS A 537 20.07 -2.35 28.47
C HIS A 537 19.84 -1.32 27.35
N ASN A 538 18.70 -0.63 27.38
CA ASN A 538 18.39 0.39 26.38
C ASN A 538 19.39 1.54 26.37
N ARG A 539 19.85 1.96 27.54
CA ARG A 539 20.92 2.96 27.66
C ARG A 539 22.27 2.43 27.20
N GLN A 540 22.67 1.27 27.70
CA GLN A 540 23.98 0.68 27.46
C GLN A 540 24.19 0.35 25.98
N ARG A 541 23.14 -0.06 25.28
CA ARG A 541 23.23 -0.37 23.85
C ARG A 541 23.60 0.85 23.01
N LEU A 542 23.07 2.03 23.33
CA LEU A 542 23.47 3.27 22.67
C LEU A 542 24.96 3.57 22.90
N ILE A 543 25.42 3.43 24.15
CA ILE A 543 26.81 3.67 24.53
C ILE A 543 27.74 2.69 23.83
N ASP A 544 27.37 1.41 23.78
CA ASP A 544 28.18 0.38 23.14
C ASP A 544 28.28 0.56 21.61
N CYS A 545 27.20 0.98 20.96
CA CYS A 545 27.18 1.25 19.53
C CYS A 545 27.94 2.52 19.16
N LEU A 546 27.91 3.52 20.04
CA LEU A 546 28.52 4.84 19.82
C LEU A 546 29.51 5.20 20.94
N PRO A 547 30.61 4.44 21.07
CA PRO A 547 31.52 4.61 22.22
C PRO A 547 32.26 5.95 22.22
N GLN A 548 32.33 6.64 21.07
CA GLN A 548 32.98 7.95 20.94
C GLN A 548 32.03 9.12 21.15
N ALA A 549 30.73 8.85 21.35
CA ALA A 549 29.72 9.87 21.55
C ALA A 549 29.57 10.22 23.04
N ASP A 550 30.25 11.26 23.49
CA ASP A 550 30.19 11.70 24.89
C ASP A 550 28.77 12.05 25.33
N TRP A 551 27.96 12.61 24.43
CA TRP A 551 26.58 12.98 24.68
C TRP A 551 25.67 11.77 25.02
N ALA A 552 26.05 10.56 24.61
CA ALA A 552 25.28 9.34 24.92
C ALA A 552 25.27 9.03 26.42
N GLN A 553 26.26 9.50 27.17
CA GLN A 553 26.33 9.35 28.63
C GLN A 553 25.21 10.14 29.35
N ASP A 554 24.65 11.17 28.70
CA ASP A 554 23.59 12.00 29.27
C ASP A 554 22.21 11.33 29.23
N VAL A 555 22.07 10.18 28.60
CA VAL A 555 20.84 9.39 28.63
C VAL A 555 20.59 8.93 30.07
N ASP A 556 19.49 9.37 30.66
CA ASP A 556 19.11 9.08 32.03
C ASP A 556 17.81 8.25 32.09
N VAL A 557 17.95 6.99 32.48
CA VAL A 557 16.83 6.06 32.63
C VAL A 557 16.39 5.88 34.09
N SER A 558 16.91 6.69 35.01
CA SER A 558 16.71 6.55 36.45
C SER A 558 15.28 6.81 36.93
N ASP A 559 14.47 7.55 36.15
CA ASP A 559 13.06 7.76 36.46
C ASP A 559 12.20 6.49 36.32
N ASN A 560 12.75 5.43 35.75
CA ASN A 560 12.06 4.17 35.47
C ASN A 560 10.75 4.36 34.68
N ASP A 561 10.70 5.42 33.86
CA ASP A 561 9.59 5.70 32.95
C ASP A 561 9.78 4.85 31.69
N ALA A 562 8.82 4.00 31.42
CA ALA A 562 8.93 3.05 30.33
C ALA A 562 7.55 2.53 29.91
N ARG A 563 7.52 1.90 28.75
CA ARG A 563 6.36 1.17 28.27
C ARG A 563 6.77 -0.21 27.78
N CYS A 564 6.04 -1.22 28.22
CA CYS A 564 6.17 -2.58 27.73
C CYS A 564 5.08 -2.88 26.71
N GLY A 565 5.44 -3.61 25.67
CA GLY A 565 4.50 -4.06 24.65
C GLY A 565 4.94 -5.38 24.04
N VAL A 566 4.01 -6.04 23.37
CA VAL A 566 4.26 -7.31 22.70
C VAL A 566 3.91 -7.17 21.22
N ARG A 567 4.88 -7.41 20.35
CA ARG A 567 4.71 -7.42 18.90
C ARG A 567 4.42 -8.83 18.42
N CYS A 568 3.77 -8.94 17.27
CA CYS A 568 3.59 -10.18 16.54
C CYS A 568 4.52 -10.18 15.33
N ALA A 569 5.31 -11.23 15.19
CA ALA A 569 6.31 -11.31 14.12
C ALA A 569 6.25 -12.66 13.38
N THR A 570 6.76 -12.64 12.16
CA THR A 570 7.09 -13.82 11.37
C THR A 570 8.60 -13.82 11.08
N ARG A 571 9.12 -14.98 10.72
CA ARG A 571 10.56 -15.11 10.42
C ARG A 571 11.00 -14.39 9.14
N ASP A 572 10.09 -14.10 8.21
CA ASP A 572 10.40 -13.39 6.96
C ASP A 572 10.16 -11.87 7.05
N HIS A 573 9.76 -11.35 8.20
CA HIS A 573 9.55 -9.93 8.49
C HIS A 573 8.43 -9.27 7.67
N LEU A 574 7.61 -10.05 6.96
CA LEU A 574 6.47 -9.53 6.20
C LEU A 574 5.16 -9.75 6.97
N PRO A 575 4.22 -8.82 6.86
CA PRO A 575 2.90 -9.01 7.47
C PRO A 575 2.14 -10.17 6.81
N MET A 576 1.14 -10.67 7.51
CA MET A 576 0.14 -11.61 6.99
C MET A 576 -1.15 -10.88 6.74
N VAL A 577 -1.59 -10.84 5.48
CA VAL A 577 -2.74 -10.07 5.03
C VAL A 577 -3.57 -10.93 4.09
N GLY A 578 -4.80 -11.22 4.45
CA GLY A 578 -5.72 -11.95 3.58
C GLY A 578 -6.69 -12.85 4.34
N ASN A 579 -7.16 -13.89 3.63
CA ASN A 579 -8.02 -14.91 4.21
C ASN A 579 -7.28 -15.73 5.27
N VAL A 580 -7.97 -16.12 6.31
CA VAL A 580 -7.44 -17.12 7.25
C VAL A 580 -7.44 -18.47 6.56
N PRO A 581 -6.27 -19.08 6.31
CA PRO A 581 -6.17 -20.35 5.61
C PRO A 581 -6.60 -21.51 6.51
N ASP A 582 -7.28 -22.49 5.89
CA ASP A 582 -7.59 -23.76 6.56
C ASP A 582 -6.35 -24.66 6.52
N TYR A 583 -5.66 -24.77 7.65
CA TYR A 583 -4.41 -25.51 7.76
C TYR A 583 -4.54 -26.99 7.35
N ALA A 584 -5.48 -27.70 7.94
CA ALA A 584 -5.66 -29.12 7.69
C ALA A 584 -6.05 -29.39 6.23
N ALA A 585 -6.96 -28.60 5.70
CA ALA A 585 -7.38 -28.70 4.30
C ALA A 585 -6.25 -28.33 3.33
N THR A 586 -5.41 -27.36 3.67
CA THR A 586 -4.26 -26.97 2.86
C THR A 586 -3.26 -28.12 2.74
N LEU A 587 -2.91 -28.78 3.84
CA LEU A 587 -2.00 -29.92 3.83
C LEU A 587 -2.55 -31.10 3.05
N THR A 588 -3.83 -31.39 3.17
CA THR A 588 -4.49 -32.48 2.45
C THR A 588 -4.58 -32.20 0.96
N GLN A 589 -5.08 -31.03 0.61
CA GLN A 589 -5.32 -30.64 -0.79
C GLN A 589 -4.03 -30.53 -1.58
N TYR A 590 -2.96 -30.03 -0.96
CA TYR A 590 -1.68 -29.74 -1.60
C TYR A 590 -0.57 -30.74 -1.24
N ALA A 591 -0.93 -31.92 -0.77
CA ALA A 591 0.05 -32.97 -0.42
C ALA A 591 0.98 -33.32 -1.59
N ASP A 592 0.49 -33.25 -2.82
CA ASP A 592 1.22 -33.55 -4.05
C ASP A 592 1.45 -32.31 -4.93
N LEU A 593 1.38 -31.10 -4.36
CA LEU A 593 1.45 -29.84 -5.12
C LEU A 593 2.72 -29.72 -5.97
N ALA A 594 3.85 -30.20 -5.47
CA ALA A 594 5.13 -30.13 -6.20
C ALA A 594 5.08 -30.85 -7.56
N GLU A 595 4.26 -31.89 -7.65
CA GLU A 595 4.12 -32.76 -8.83
C GLU A 595 2.91 -32.41 -9.69
N ASN A 596 1.86 -31.83 -9.10
CA ASN A 596 0.55 -31.61 -9.74
C ASN A 596 0.09 -30.15 -9.72
N LYS A 597 0.99 -29.20 -9.96
CA LYS A 597 0.68 -27.76 -9.97
C LYS A 597 -0.45 -27.40 -10.95
N ALA A 598 -0.46 -28.01 -12.13
CA ALA A 598 -1.42 -27.68 -13.18
C ALA A 598 -2.87 -28.06 -12.84
N ALA A 599 -3.05 -29.03 -11.96
CA ALA A 599 -4.37 -29.51 -11.53
C ALA A 599 -4.80 -28.93 -10.16
N ALA A 600 -4.03 -27.99 -9.60
CA ALA A 600 -4.29 -27.46 -8.28
C ALA A 600 -5.59 -26.66 -8.23
N ALA A 601 -6.41 -26.92 -7.22
CA ALA A 601 -7.59 -26.13 -6.91
C ALA A 601 -7.20 -24.88 -6.11
N ASN A 602 -8.13 -23.93 -5.98
CA ASN A 602 -7.93 -22.73 -5.18
C ASN A 602 -7.64 -23.06 -3.71
N ALA A 603 -6.82 -22.23 -3.08
CA ALA A 603 -6.44 -22.38 -1.68
C ALA A 603 -7.67 -22.51 -0.78
N PRO A 604 -7.71 -23.52 0.09
CA PRO A 604 -8.79 -23.66 1.05
C PRO A 604 -8.66 -22.64 2.16
N VAL A 605 -9.70 -21.85 2.34
CA VAL A 605 -9.76 -20.77 3.35
C VAL A 605 -11.09 -20.85 4.11
N TYR A 606 -11.13 -20.29 5.29
CA TYR A 606 -12.38 -20.13 6.01
C TYR A 606 -13.21 -19.01 5.37
N PRO A 607 -14.48 -19.25 5.01
CA PRO A 607 -15.29 -18.23 4.34
C PRO A 607 -15.53 -17.01 5.23
N ASN A 608 -15.38 -15.83 4.67
CA ASN A 608 -15.59 -14.55 5.37
C ASN A 608 -14.79 -14.39 6.68
N LEU A 609 -13.65 -15.05 6.76
CA LEU A 609 -12.71 -14.88 7.88
C LEU A 609 -11.37 -14.41 7.32
N PHE A 610 -10.94 -13.24 7.76
CA PHE A 610 -9.73 -12.56 7.29
C PHE A 610 -8.82 -12.24 8.45
N MET A 611 -7.58 -11.89 8.14
CA MET A 611 -6.60 -11.47 9.11
C MET A 611 -5.67 -10.40 8.56
N LEU A 612 -5.20 -9.56 9.46
CA LEU A 612 -4.12 -8.62 9.24
C LEU A 612 -3.25 -8.64 10.49
N GLY A 613 -2.05 -9.16 10.37
CA GLY A 613 -1.18 -9.34 11.52
C GLY A 613 0.28 -9.54 11.17
N ALA A 614 1.06 -9.92 12.16
CA ALA A 614 2.49 -10.13 12.04
C ALA A 614 3.25 -8.89 11.51
N LEU A 615 2.86 -7.70 11.98
CA LEU A 615 3.44 -6.43 11.54
C LEU A 615 4.88 -6.23 12.02
N GLY A 616 5.33 -6.98 13.02
CA GLY A 616 6.68 -6.91 13.53
C GLY A 616 7.06 -5.53 14.07
N SER A 617 8.25 -5.08 13.76
CA SER A 617 8.79 -3.78 14.21
C SER A 617 8.51 -2.61 13.25
N ARG A 618 7.94 -2.86 12.07
CA ARG A 618 7.68 -1.83 11.05
C ARG A 618 6.19 -1.61 10.78
N GLY A 619 5.35 -1.81 11.80
CA GLY A 619 3.89 -1.70 11.68
C GLY A 619 3.43 -0.33 11.23
N LEU A 620 4.06 0.75 11.67
CA LEU A 620 3.73 2.11 11.24
C LEU A 620 3.98 2.32 9.75
N CYS A 621 4.99 1.65 9.19
CA CYS A 621 5.31 1.70 7.78
C CYS A 621 4.40 0.79 6.93
N SER A 622 4.11 -0.42 7.41
CA SER A 622 3.41 -1.45 6.63
C SER A 622 1.89 -1.46 6.81
N ALA A 623 1.38 -1.05 7.97
CA ALA A 623 -0.06 -1.14 8.28
C ALA A 623 -0.96 -0.35 7.32
N PRO A 624 -0.64 0.88 6.91
CA PRO A 624 -1.50 1.61 5.98
C PRO A 624 -1.75 0.89 4.66
N LEU A 625 -0.71 0.42 4.00
CA LEU A 625 -0.85 -0.32 2.73
C LEU A 625 -1.49 -1.69 2.95
N ALA A 626 -1.11 -2.40 4.02
CA ALA A 626 -1.70 -3.69 4.36
C ALA A 626 -3.22 -3.59 4.59
N ALA A 627 -3.67 -2.55 5.30
CA ALA A 627 -5.10 -2.29 5.52
C ALA A 627 -5.83 -1.99 4.20
N GLU A 628 -5.23 -1.19 3.34
CA GLU A 628 -5.79 -0.86 2.02
C GLU A 628 -5.88 -2.10 1.12
N ILE A 629 -4.84 -2.94 1.10
CA ILE A 629 -4.83 -4.21 0.37
C ILE A 629 -5.97 -5.12 0.85
N LEU A 630 -6.13 -5.28 2.16
CA LEU A 630 -7.17 -6.16 2.71
C LEU A 630 -8.57 -5.62 2.44
N ALA A 631 -8.79 -4.32 2.59
CA ALA A 631 -10.08 -3.70 2.29
C ALA A 631 -10.44 -3.85 0.80
N ALA A 632 -9.48 -3.69 -0.10
CA ALA A 632 -9.67 -3.93 -1.53
C ALA A 632 -10.00 -5.39 -1.81
N GLN A 633 -9.28 -6.34 -1.23
CA GLN A 633 -9.56 -7.76 -1.38
C GLN A 633 -10.97 -8.12 -0.89
N MET A 634 -11.32 -7.70 0.31
CA MET A 634 -12.63 -7.99 0.91
C MET A 634 -13.78 -7.43 0.04
N SER A 635 -13.56 -6.30 -0.59
CA SER A 635 -14.55 -5.62 -1.43
C SER A 635 -14.51 -6.05 -2.90
N ASP A 636 -13.67 -7.01 -3.25
CA ASP A 636 -13.47 -7.49 -4.63
C ASP A 636 -13.09 -6.36 -5.61
N GLU A 637 -12.19 -5.51 -5.17
CA GLU A 637 -11.66 -4.36 -5.92
C GLU A 637 -10.20 -4.58 -6.31
N PRO A 638 -9.66 -3.81 -7.28
CA PRO A 638 -8.26 -3.92 -7.64
C PRO A 638 -7.31 -3.68 -6.46
N ILE A 639 -6.30 -4.55 -6.36
CA ILE A 639 -5.29 -4.51 -5.29
C ILE A 639 -4.02 -3.84 -5.83
N PRO A 640 -3.43 -2.89 -5.09
CA PRO A 640 -2.30 -2.07 -5.58
C PRO A 640 -0.93 -2.74 -5.36
N LEU A 641 -0.79 -4.00 -5.76
CA LEU A 641 0.46 -4.74 -5.57
C LEU A 641 0.60 -5.84 -6.62
N ASP A 642 1.82 -6.10 -7.08
CA ASP A 642 2.08 -7.20 -8.01
C ASP A 642 1.82 -8.57 -7.36
N GLY A 643 1.56 -9.57 -8.19
CA GLY A 643 1.15 -10.88 -7.73
C GLY A 643 2.17 -11.60 -6.85
N GLU A 644 3.47 -11.52 -7.19
CA GLU A 644 4.52 -12.15 -6.38
C GLU A 644 4.65 -11.53 -4.99
N THR A 645 4.60 -10.21 -4.91
CA THR A 645 4.67 -9.51 -3.63
C THR A 645 3.41 -9.75 -2.81
N LEU A 646 2.25 -9.76 -3.47
CA LEU A 646 0.99 -10.09 -2.80
C LEU A 646 1.00 -11.52 -2.25
N ALA A 647 1.53 -12.49 -3.00
CA ALA A 647 1.73 -13.87 -2.53
C ALA A 647 2.62 -13.93 -1.30
N ALA A 648 3.64 -13.06 -1.23
CA ALA A 648 4.53 -12.97 -0.08
C ALA A 648 3.84 -12.42 1.19
N LEU A 649 2.65 -11.84 1.07
CA LEU A 649 1.81 -11.39 2.20
C LEU A 649 0.70 -12.40 2.54
N ASN A 650 0.51 -13.44 1.73
CA ASN A 650 -0.55 -14.41 1.98
C ASN A 650 -0.31 -15.15 3.30
N PRO A 651 -1.34 -15.28 4.16
CA PRO A 651 -1.18 -15.97 5.44
C PRO A 651 -0.74 -17.43 5.32
N ASN A 652 -1.00 -18.10 4.19
CA ASN A 652 -0.61 -19.50 3.96
C ASN A 652 0.82 -19.68 3.39
N ARG A 653 1.50 -18.57 3.08
CA ARG A 653 2.74 -18.61 2.28
C ARG A 653 3.85 -19.52 2.81
N LEU A 654 4.02 -19.58 4.13
CA LEU A 654 5.09 -20.36 4.73
C LEU A 654 4.83 -21.88 4.61
N TRP A 655 3.57 -22.27 4.59
CA TRP A 655 3.17 -23.66 4.34
C TRP A 655 3.27 -24.01 2.84
N VAL A 656 2.70 -23.16 2.01
CA VAL A 656 2.64 -23.38 0.56
C VAL A 656 4.02 -23.44 -0.08
N ARG A 657 4.96 -22.60 0.36
CA ARG A 657 6.34 -22.63 -0.14
C ARG A 657 7.02 -23.97 0.10
N LYS A 658 6.76 -24.62 1.25
CA LYS A 658 7.26 -25.95 1.55
C LYS A 658 6.58 -27.00 0.66
N LEU A 659 5.28 -26.92 0.53
CA LEU A 659 4.49 -27.85 -0.30
C LEU A 659 4.88 -27.78 -1.78
N LEU A 660 5.15 -26.58 -2.31
CA LEU A 660 5.64 -26.38 -3.68
C LEU A 660 7.02 -27.04 -3.91
N LYS A 661 7.80 -27.22 -2.86
CA LYS A 661 9.12 -27.88 -2.91
C LYS A 661 9.05 -29.36 -2.53
N GLY A 662 7.86 -29.92 -2.33
CA GLY A 662 7.69 -31.30 -1.87
C GLY A 662 8.20 -31.54 -0.46
N LYS A 663 8.26 -30.53 0.38
CA LYS A 663 8.75 -30.61 1.76
C LYS A 663 7.59 -30.67 2.74
N ALA A 664 7.80 -31.41 3.83
CA ALA A 664 6.82 -31.48 4.91
C ALA A 664 6.67 -30.13 5.61
N VAL A 665 5.44 -29.78 5.94
CA VAL A 665 5.12 -28.66 6.83
C VAL A 665 5.20 -29.16 8.26
N LYS A 666 6.10 -28.57 9.05
CA LYS A 666 6.31 -28.91 10.46
C LYS A 666 5.72 -27.81 11.33
#